data_dd10307ed3b87f823d4e087c20eea090
#
_entry.id   dd10307ed3b87f823d4e087c20eea090
#
_cell.length_a   1.000
_cell.length_b   1.000
_cell.length_c   1.000
_cell.angle_alpha   90.00
_cell.angle_beta   90.00
_cell.angle_gamma   90.00
#
_symmetry.space_group_name_H-M   'P 1'
#
loop_
_entity.id
_entity.type
_entity.pdbx_description
1 polymer ?
#
loop_
_entity_poly.entity_id
_entity_poly.type
_entity_poly.pdbx_seq_one_letter_code
_entity_poly.pdbx_strand_id
1 'polypeptide(L)'
;MWVRQAIGKISRRTLGVLVAAATAATSLTALAPAAAVVVEPFAKRYDEALYGDFITLGNAVLDCPSTPVDLATRCRAAQAGTSTENNNQFPMQYVNTAGLSTVVLNSSTGKVTIPPGAEVAYARLFWGGNDGTYRLGRNQVQYCDTAGRAYLPDGDPLTTQPVFKVGDGAETKVTVQNAVKTPPETGGPHYYTAEADVTSQFAGVTTGSEVDIAVGSVWAPTGHGCVGGWSLTVVYKYDAPNAQYAPDRHNVYIYGGHVVQRSSDPDTTITVSGFNRSGSDPLRASVTAYEGDANVAGDQFLVNGTRIANENGVTNNFFNSHAQGCDQPCDPNNFSIDAKTIQIPAQTIPQGATSATLTFRTRGDTYVPSALAFAVPVPDLEITKTASPARVAPGDTLTYTVKAKNISRLPYPNAKFTDDLTDNLDDATYNNDATATIGDVSYSAPRISYLGDIPAGQTATVTYSVRVNDPRTGDGRMRNNIDVESPRSNCEEGSTDPACTSTPVIEDPDPEPPVPPIEIVTEPDPPVVPPCALTTNTISLTNATKYVRRAAKIHWPVTAGNGTPKASSGKITKSGSNWVWTGDVPAKGKVTIKQTVKASCTPGGVVVIPVTGDVPKTTCTPTKTRAGGTDPCVSVIVSKRQQARPVPPALAETGGGSGTMLYTGLAIVMCGLGALALAVSRSRRD
;
A
#
# COMPACT_ATOMS: atom_id res chain seq x y z
N MET A 1 -12.70 -37.76 -60.34
CA MET A 1 -12.68 -37.58 -61.81
C MET A 1 -12.95 -36.15 -62.06
N TRP A 2 -11.90 -35.39 -62.29
CA TRP A 2 -11.68 -34.40 -63.35
C TRP A 2 -12.70 -33.22 -63.35
N VAL A 3 -12.41 -31.91 -63.49
CA VAL A 3 -11.16 -31.14 -63.72
C VAL A 3 -11.54 -29.66 -63.71
N ARG A 4 -10.76 -28.83 -63.04
CA ARG A 4 -10.17 -27.52 -63.39
C ARG A 4 -10.98 -26.40 -64.08
N GLN A 5 -10.91 -25.25 -63.43
CA GLN A 5 -10.32 -23.99 -63.88
C GLN A 5 -11.03 -23.14 -64.98
N ALA A 6 -11.28 -21.85 -64.65
CA ALA A 6 -10.54 -20.74 -65.26
C ALA A 6 -11.17 -19.39 -64.82
N ILE A 7 -10.46 -18.57 -64.15
CA ILE A 7 -9.90 -17.23 -64.36
C ILE A 7 -10.61 -16.34 -65.39
N GLY A 8 -11.05 -15.15 -64.97
CA GLY A 8 -11.38 -14.02 -65.85
C GLY A 8 -11.63 -12.72 -65.12
N LYS A 9 -10.64 -11.86 -65.08
CA LYS A 9 -10.72 -10.41 -64.68
C LYS A 9 -11.57 -9.65 -65.67
N ILE A 10 -12.25 -8.53 -65.19
CA ILE A 10 -12.23 -7.18 -65.78
C ILE A 10 -13.30 -6.29 -65.15
N SER A 11 -12.87 -5.28 -64.41
CA SER A 11 -12.93 -3.82 -64.55
C SER A 11 -14.29 -3.12 -64.60
N ARG A 12 -14.49 -2.30 -63.58
CA ARG A 12 -14.95 -0.89 -63.45
C ARG A 12 -16.13 -0.37 -64.31
N ARG A 13 -17.00 0.26 -63.56
CA ARG A 13 -17.77 1.52 -63.72
C ARG A 13 -19.27 1.42 -63.89
N THR A 14 -19.93 2.00 -62.94
CA THR A 14 -20.86 3.15 -62.86
C THR A 14 -22.33 2.86 -62.60
N LEU A 15 -22.80 3.63 -61.61
CA LEU A 15 -24.11 4.29 -61.41
C LEU A 15 -25.33 3.43 -61.05
N GLY A 16 -25.70 3.50 -59.82
CA GLY A 16 -26.84 4.12 -59.20
C GLY A 16 -28.26 3.66 -59.61
N VAL A 17 -28.90 2.94 -58.70
CA VAL A 17 -30.33 3.19 -58.39
C VAL A 17 -30.57 2.67 -56.95
N LEU A 18 -31.06 3.56 -56.08
CA LEU A 18 -31.62 3.24 -54.78
C LEU A 18 -32.91 2.41 -54.95
N VAL A 19 -32.93 1.21 -54.37
CA VAL A 19 -34.16 0.55 -54.00
C VAL A 19 -34.09 0.24 -52.53
N ALA A 20 -34.85 0.95 -51.71
CA ALA A 20 -35.05 0.67 -50.30
C ALA A 20 -35.89 -0.59 -50.16
N ALA A 21 -35.26 -1.71 -49.83
CA ALA A 21 -35.93 -2.89 -49.32
C ALA A 21 -35.92 -2.80 -47.78
N ALA A 22 -37.03 -2.42 -47.20
CA ALA A 22 -37.26 -2.53 -45.76
C ALA A 22 -37.38 -4.04 -45.40
N THR A 23 -36.25 -4.63 -45.00
CA THR A 23 -36.23 -5.91 -44.29
C THR A 23 -36.55 -5.62 -42.81
N ALA A 24 -37.75 -5.95 -42.37
CA ALA A 24 -38.11 -6.03 -40.95
C ALA A 24 -37.25 -7.14 -40.33
N ALA A 25 -36.11 -6.74 -39.74
CA ALA A 25 -35.36 -7.58 -38.83
C ALA A 25 -36.18 -7.66 -37.54
N THR A 26 -36.98 -8.69 -37.36
CA THR A 26 -37.45 -9.11 -36.06
C THR A 26 -36.20 -9.50 -35.24
N SER A 27 -35.70 -8.55 -34.46
CA SER A 27 -34.75 -8.86 -33.40
C SER A 27 -35.46 -9.78 -32.39
N LEU A 28 -35.21 -11.08 -32.48
CA LEU A 28 -35.33 -11.94 -31.33
C LEU A 28 -34.35 -11.37 -30.28
N THR A 29 -34.81 -10.53 -29.40
CA THR A 29 -34.16 -10.32 -28.12
C THR A 29 -34.21 -11.69 -27.42
N ALA A 30 -33.13 -12.45 -27.51
CA ALA A 30 -32.93 -13.53 -26.57
C ALA A 30 -33.04 -12.84 -25.19
N LEU A 31 -34.08 -13.16 -24.44
CA LEU A 31 -34.16 -12.83 -23.03
C LEU A 31 -32.88 -13.40 -22.43
N ALA A 32 -31.98 -12.53 -22.00
CA ALA A 32 -30.87 -12.96 -21.16
C ALA A 32 -31.48 -13.76 -19.99
N PRO A 33 -30.95 -14.93 -19.65
CA PRO A 33 -31.41 -15.66 -18.50
C PRO A 33 -31.45 -14.67 -17.31
N ALA A 34 -32.54 -14.69 -16.56
CA ALA A 34 -32.65 -13.86 -15.38
C ALA A 34 -31.44 -14.14 -14.49
N ALA A 35 -30.64 -13.12 -14.24
CA ALA A 35 -29.53 -13.23 -13.32
C ALA A 35 -30.09 -13.33 -11.90
N ALA A 36 -29.38 -14.02 -10.98
CA ALA A 36 -29.67 -13.92 -9.54
C ALA A 36 -29.81 -12.44 -9.16
N VAL A 37 -30.74 -12.12 -8.27
CA VAL A 37 -30.90 -10.73 -7.83
C VAL A 37 -29.75 -10.42 -6.88
N VAL A 38 -28.62 -10.06 -7.47
CA VAL A 38 -27.45 -9.54 -6.75
C VAL A 38 -27.76 -8.10 -6.39
N VAL A 39 -28.23 -7.89 -5.16
CA VAL A 39 -28.50 -6.54 -4.64
C VAL A 39 -27.19 -5.87 -4.25
N GLU A 40 -26.33 -6.60 -3.54
CA GLU A 40 -24.97 -6.21 -3.24
C GLU A 40 -24.04 -7.40 -3.49
N PRO A 41 -23.06 -7.27 -4.41
CA PRO A 41 -22.09 -8.33 -4.62
C PRO A 41 -21.23 -8.53 -3.36
N PHE A 42 -20.81 -9.77 -3.15
CA PHE A 42 -19.92 -10.05 -2.03
C PHE A 42 -18.63 -9.25 -2.14
N ALA A 43 -18.34 -8.43 -1.13
CA ALA A 43 -17.15 -7.61 -1.02
C ALA A 43 -16.36 -7.96 0.24
N LYS A 44 -15.07 -7.87 0.14
CA LYS A 44 -14.13 -8.20 1.21
C LYS A 44 -14.30 -7.22 2.37
N ARG A 45 -14.38 -7.75 3.60
CA ARG A 45 -14.46 -7.00 4.86
C ARG A 45 -13.20 -7.20 5.72
N TYR A 46 -12.53 -8.34 5.53
CA TYR A 46 -11.29 -8.66 6.22
C TYR A 46 -10.43 -9.56 5.34
N ASP A 47 -9.10 -9.38 5.38
CA ASP A 47 -8.10 -10.15 4.65
C ASP A 47 -6.74 -10.01 5.33
N GLU A 48 -6.38 -10.98 6.15
CA GLU A 48 -5.07 -11.02 6.79
C GLU A 48 -4.56 -12.46 6.92
N ALA A 49 -3.24 -12.60 6.87
CA ALA A 49 -2.58 -13.85 7.24
C ALA A 49 -2.04 -13.75 8.66
N LEU A 50 -2.48 -14.67 9.49
CA LEU A 50 -2.19 -14.65 10.92
C LEU A 50 -2.06 -16.08 11.49
N TYR A 51 -1.38 -16.21 12.62
CA TYR A 51 -1.44 -17.42 13.41
C TYR A 51 -2.76 -17.45 14.18
N GLY A 52 -3.80 -17.95 13.54
CA GLY A 52 -5.16 -17.92 14.06
C GLY A 52 -6.15 -18.48 13.08
N ASP A 53 -7.42 -18.22 13.34
CA ASP A 53 -8.55 -18.68 12.53
C ASP A 53 -9.79 -17.85 12.86
N PHE A 54 -10.95 -18.26 12.36
CA PHE A 54 -12.22 -17.63 12.69
C PHE A 54 -13.17 -18.59 13.40
N ILE A 55 -14.15 -18.03 14.10
CA ILE A 55 -15.28 -18.72 14.70
C ILE A 55 -16.53 -17.99 14.24
N THR A 56 -17.52 -18.73 13.71
CA THR A 56 -18.83 -18.18 13.34
C THR A 56 -19.90 -18.82 14.22
N LEU A 57 -20.78 -17.97 14.73
CA LEU A 57 -21.96 -18.34 15.50
C LEU A 57 -23.15 -17.50 15.06
N GLY A 58 -24.35 -17.91 15.42
CA GLY A 58 -25.53 -17.12 15.11
C GLY A 58 -26.76 -17.66 15.83
N ASN A 59 -27.87 -16.91 15.71
CA ASN A 59 -29.15 -17.37 16.22
C ASN A 59 -30.32 -16.66 15.52
N ALA A 60 -31.48 -17.30 15.53
CA ALA A 60 -32.75 -16.69 15.15
C ALA A 60 -33.23 -15.69 16.23
N VAL A 61 -34.03 -14.71 15.80
CA VAL A 61 -34.79 -13.80 16.69
C VAL A 61 -36.28 -14.04 16.66
N LEU A 62 -36.67 -15.04 15.89
CA LEU A 62 -38.04 -15.54 15.79
C LEU A 62 -38.09 -17.01 16.23
N ASP A 63 -39.22 -17.41 16.74
CA ASP A 63 -39.45 -18.77 17.25
C ASP A 63 -40.92 -19.18 17.05
N CYS A 64 -41.22 -20.42 17.35
CA CYS A 64 -42.57 -20.99 17.31
C CYS A 64 -43.57 -20.21 18.18
N PRO A 65 -44.82 -20.13 17.76
CA PRO A 65 -45.88 -19.57 18.59
C PRO A 65 -46.06 -20.40 19.87
N SER A 66 -46.41 -19.73 20.98
CA SER A 66 -46.73 -20.40 22.24
C SER A 66 -48.16 -20.88 22.32
N THR A 67 -49.03 -20.31 21.49
CA THR A 67 -50.48 -20.60 21.46
C THR A 67 -51.01 -20.56 20.03
N PRO A 68 -52.06 -21.38 19.69
CA PRO A 68 -52.65 -22.46 20.51
C PRO A 68 -51.67 -23.64 20.66
N VAL A 69 -51.86 -24.49 21.69
CA VAL A 69 -50.95 -25.56 22.10
C VAL A 69 -50.63 -26.58 20.99
N ASP A 70 -51.66 -26.94 20.19
CA ASP A 70 -51.48 -27.88 19.07
C ASP A 70 -50.57 -27.30 17.99
N LEU A 71 -50.72 -26.01 17.67
CA LEU A 71 -49.85 -25.32 16.71
C LEU A 71 -48.43 -25.18 17.24
N ALA A 72 -48.27 -24.82 18.52
CA ALA A 72 -46.98 -24.78 19.19
C ALA A 72 -46.28 -26.16 19.17
N THR A 73 -47.01 -27.23 19.43
CA THR A 73 -46.46 -28.60 19.42
C THR A 73 -46.02 -29.02 18.03
N ARG A 74 -46.78 -28.73 17.00
CA ARG A 74 -46.43 -29.02 15.60
C ARG A 74 -45.17 -28.22 15.16
N CYS A 75 -45.13 -26.95 15.52
CA CYS A 75 -44.01 -26.10 15.20
C CYS A 75 -42.70 -26.60 15.87
N ARG A 76 -42.77 -26.95 17.16
CA ARG A 76 -41.62 -27.53 17.88
C ARG A 76 -41.19 -28.88 17.31
N ALA A 77 -42.16 -29.70 16.84
CA ALA A 77 -41.83 -30.95 16.16
C ALA A 77 -41.06 -30.71 14.84
N ALA A 78 -41.41 -29.67 14.11
CA ALA A 78 -40.70 -29.28 12.89
C ALA A 78 -39.31 -28.70 13.17
N GLN A 79 -39.14 -27.88 14.23
CA GLN A 79 -37.81 -27.42 14.69
C GLN A 79 -36.93 -28.58 15.12
N ALA A 80 -37.49 -29.59 15.76
CA ALA A 80 -36.75 -30.80 16.16
C ALA A 80 -36.48 -31.75 14.98
N GLY A 81 -36.90 -31.42 13.75
CA GLY A 81 -36.70 -32.28 12.58
C GLY A 81 -37.61 -33.53 12.52
N THR A 82 -38.64 -33.60 13.37
CA THR A 82 -39.58 -34.73 13.41
C THR A 82 -40.83 -34.51 12.56
N SER A 83 -40.97 -33.38 11.92
CA SER A 83 -42.02 -33.01 10.95
C SER A 83 -41.38 -32.37 9.71
N THR A 84 -42.08 -32.41 8.59
CA THR A 84 -41.64 -31.77 7.31
C THR A 84 -42.30 -30.39 7.12
N GLU A 85 -42.90 -29.81 8.14
CA GLU A 85 -43.44 -28.47 8.10
C GLU A 85 -42.32 -27.43 8.24
N ASN A 86 -42.53 -26.23 7.71
CA ASN A 86 -41.57 -25.11 7.82
C ASN A 86 -42.25 -23.85 8.38
N ASN A 87 -41.54 -22.73 8.46
CA ASN A 87 -42.06 -21.46 8.96
C ASN A 87 -43.31 -20.94 8.25
N ASN A 88 -43.56 -21.34 7.00
CA ASN A 88 -44.76 -20.95 6.23
C ASN A 88 -46.07 -21.45 6.84
N GLN A 89 -46.03 -22.53 7.60
CA GLN A 89 -47.20 -23.07 8.30
C GLN A 89 -47.41 -22.47 9.69
N PHE A 90 -46.50 -21.64 10.19
CA PHE A 90 -46.53 -21.15 11.58
C PHE A 90 -46.40 -19.63 11.65
N PRO A 91 -47.23 -18.95 12.48
CA PRO A 91 -47.09 -17.54 12.77
C PRO A 91 -45.91 -17.30 13.73
N MET A 92 -44.73 -17.14 13.17
CA MET A 92 -43.49 -16.95 13.93
C MET A 92 -43.59 -15.72 14.85
N GLN A 93 -43.03 -15.81 16.05
CA GLN A 93 -43.13 -14.82 17.12
C GLN A 93 -41.71 -14.40 17.58
N TYR A 94 -41.61 -13.24 18.23
CA TYR A 94 -40.35 -12.78 18.79
C TYR A 94 -39.85 -13.67 19.92
N VAL A 95 -38.57 -13.91 19.91
CA VAL A 95 -37.78 -14.44 21.04
C VAL A 95 -37.30 -13.29 21.90
N ASN A 96 -37.27 -13.49 23.22
CA ASN A 96 -36.73 -12.55 24.21
C ASN A 96 -36.04 -13.32 25.34
N THR A 97 -34.87 -13.89 25.05
CA THR A 97 -34.17 -14.77 25.98
C THR A 97 -32.86 -14.17 26.53
N ALA A 98 -32.33 -13.09 25.90
CA ALA A 98 -31.03 -12.55 26.25
C ALA A 98 -31.02 -11.68 27.52
N GLY A 99 -32.16 -11.35 28.11
CA GLY A 99 -32.20 -10.53 29.32
C GLY A 99 -31.63 -9.12 29.17
N LEU A 100 -31.63 -8.58 27.95
CA LEU A 100 -31.12 -7.25 27.66
C LEU A 100 -32.13 -6.19 28.16
N SER A 101 -31.58 -5.14 28.80
CA SER A 101 -32.39 -4.08 29.40
C SER A 101 -32.89 -3.02 28.40
N THR A 102 -32.19 -2.87 27.28
CA THR A 102 -32.42 -1.84 26.26
C THR A 102 -33.17 -2.38 25.01
N VAL A 103 -33.60 -3.63 25.04
CA VAL A 103 -34.30 -4.27 23.93
C VAL A 103 -35.73 -3.86 23.87
N VAL A 104 -36.21 -3.53 22.67
CA VAL A 104 -37.62 -3.13 22.39
C VAL A 104 -38.36 -4.11 21.49
N LEU A 105 -37.67 -5.01 20.77
CA LEU A 105 -38.26 -5.98 19.84
C LEU A 105 -38.06 -7.43 20.29
N ASN A 106 -36.89 -7.94 20.07
CA ASN A 106 -36.48 -9.34 20.24
C ASN A 106 -35.07 -9.45 20.79
N SER A 107 -34.73 -10.62 21.33
CA SER A 107 -33.34 -10.93 21.69
C SER A 107 -33.08 -12.43 21.77
N SER A 108 -31.90 -12.85 21.36
CA SER A 108 -31.44 -14.23 21.49
C SER A 108 -29.92 -14.25 21.83
N THR A 109 -29.44 -15.43 22.28
CA THR A 109 -28.05 -15.59 22.73
C THR A 109 -27.30 -16.62 21.90
N GLY A 110 -26.00 -16.49 21.92
CA GLY A 110 -25.05 -17.47 21.44
C GLY A 110 -23.81 -17.52 22.31
N LYS A 111 -22.94 -18.48 22.08
CA LYS A 111 -21.73 -18.69 22.87
C LYS A 111 -20.51 -18.88 21.98
N VAL A 112 -19.43 -18.24 22.35
CA VAL A 112 -18.14 -18.36 21.66
C VAL A 112 -17.02 -18.68 22.64
N THR A 113 -16.14 -19.59 22.26
CA THR A 113 -14.91 -19.84 23.01
C THR A 113 -13.71 -19.37 22.18
N ILE A 114 -13.13 -18.24 22.56
CA ILE A 114 -11.88 -17.77 21.97
C ILE A 114 -10.74 -18.58 22.62
N PRO A 115 -9.83 -19.19 21.81
CA PRO A 115 -8.77 -20.02 22.37
C PRO A 115 -7.91 -19.28 23.40
N PRO A 116 -7.41 -19.99 24.44
CA PRO A 116 -6.66 -19.36 25.53
C PRO A 116 -5.40 -18.66 25.02
N GLY A 117 -5.20 -17.41 25.48
CA GLY A 117 -4.06 -16.59 25.11
C GLY A 117 -4.11 -16.00 23.71
N ALA A 118 -5.21 -16.19 22.97
CA ALA A 118 -5.43 -15.53 21.70
C ALA A 118 -5.98 -14.10 21.91
N GLU A 119 -5.80 -13.23 20.92
CA GLU A 119 -6.44 -11.93 20.83
C GLU A 119 -7.52 -11.95 19.76
N VAL A 120 -8.57 -11.13 19.90
CA VAL A 120 -9.53 -10.90 18.82
C VAL A 120 -8.94 -9.90 17.84
N ALA A 121 -8.66 -10.36 16.63
CA ALA A 121 -8.13 -9.52 15.56
C ALA A 121 -9.24 -8.74 14.86
N TYR A 122 -10.41 -9.37 14.70
CA TYR A 122 -11.56 -8.77 14.03
C TYR A 122 -12.85 -9.49 14.46
N ALA A 123 -13.95 -8.73 14.56
CA ALA A 123 -15.26 -9.31 14.77
C ALA A 123 -16.34 -8.54 13.99
N ARG A 124 -17.17 -9.24 13.22
CA ARG A 124 -18.21 -8.64 12.42
C ARG A 124 -19.56 -9.29 12.69
N LEU A 125 -20.53 -8.44 13.03
CA LEU A 125 -21.91 -8.82 13.22
C LEU A 125 -22.67 -8.62 11.89
N PHE A 126 -23.42 -9.63 11.49
CA PHE A 126 -24.35 -9.63 10.38
C PHE A 126 -25.75 -9.90 10.92
N TRP A 127 -26.77 -9.21 10.40
CA TRP A 127 -28.15 -9.47 10.74
C TRP A 127 -29.06 -9.20 9.56
N GLY A 128 -30.26 -9.77 9.59
CA GLY A 128 -31.21 -9.62 8.51
C GLY A 128 -32.51 -10.39 8.74
N GLY A 129 -33.36 -10.33 7.72
CA GLY A 129 -34.64 -11.01 7.70
C GLY A 129 -35.49 -10.55 6.53
N ASN A 130 -36.80 -10.92 6.54
CA ASN A 130 -37.74 -10.37 5.57
C ASN A 130 -37.98 -8.88 5.84
N ASP A 131 -38.35 -8.13 4.78
CA ASP A 131 -38.92 -6.79 4.92
C ASP A 131 -40.34 -6.67 4.31
N GLY A 132 -40.95 -7.80 4.04
CA GLY A 132 -42.31 -7.94 3.50
C GLY A 132 -42.32 -8.67 2.17
N THR A 133 -43.52 -8.83 1.61
CA THR A 133 -43.71 -9.42 0.28
C THR A 133 -44.24 -8.36 -0.67
N TYR A 134 -43.72 -8.32 -1.88
CA TYR A 134 -44.08 -7.34 -2.90
C TYR A 134 -44.84 -8.01 -4.06
N ARG A 135 -46.05 -7.54 -4.34
CA ARG A 135 -46.80 -7.98 -5.50
C ARG A 135 -46.43 -7.15 -6.71
N LEU A 136 -46.11 -7.84 -7.81
CA LEU A 136 -45.78 -7.21 -9.09
C LEU A 136 -44.71 -6.11 -8.98
N GLY A 137 -43.83 -6.24 -7.97
CA GLY A 137 -42.70 -5.32 -7.76
C GLY A 137 -43.04 -3.91 -7.31
N ARG A 138 -44.29 -3.62 -6.91
CA ARG A 138 -44.70 -2.24 -6.63
C ARG A 138 -45.40 -2.01 -5.29
N ASN A 139 -46.21 -2.95 -4.84
CA ASN A 139 -46.99 -2.79 -3.62
C ASN A 139 -46.54 -3.80 -2.59
N GLN A 140 -45.99 -3.32 -1.51
CA GLN A 140 -45.73 -4.13 -0.32
C GLN A 140 -47.05 -4.58 0.28
N VAL A 141 -47.13 -5.86 0.57
CA VAL A 141 -48.20 -6.45 1.36
C VAL A 141 -47.59 -6.97 2.66
N GLN A 142 -48.37 -6.95 3.72
CA GLN A 142 -47.91 -7.38 5.04
C GLN A 142 -47.91 -8.91 5.15
N TYR A 143 -47.05 -9.55 4.35
CA TYR A 143 -46.77 -10.98 4.40
C TYR A 143 -45.25 -11.17 4.39
N CYS A 144 -44.74 -12.13 5.13
CA CYS A 144 -43.38 -12.57 4.94
C CYS A 144 -43.26 -13.54 3.77
N ASP A 145 -44.28 -14.34 3.60
CA ASP A 145 -44.58 -15.20 2.46
C ASP A 145 -46.01 -14.89 1.96
N THR A 146 -46.47 -15.65 1.00
CA THR A 146 -47.82 -15.53 0.44
C THR A 146 -48.92 -16.18 1.31
N ALA A 147 -48.56 -16.90 2.35
CA ALA A 147 -49.48 -17.76 3.11
C ALA A 147 -50.27 -17.04 4.21
N GLY A 148 -49.83 -15.95 4.77
CA GLY A 148 -50.52 -15.28 5.87
C GLY A 148 -50.02 -13.87 6.15
N ARG A 149 -50.76 -13.15 6.99
CA ARG A 149 -50.42 -11.78 7.34
C ARG A 149 -49.19 -11.76 8.25
N ALA A 150 -48.26 -10.83 7.97
CA ALA A 150 -47.18 -10.44 8.83
C ALA A 150 -47.48 -9.13 9.56
N TYR A 151 -46.88 -8.95 10.72
CA TYR A 151 -46.89 -7.70 11.49
C TYR A 151 -45.48 -7.12 11.45
N LEU A 152 -45.34 -6.01 10.74
CA LEU A 152 -44.07 -5.32 10.61
C LEU A 152 -43.82 -4.45 11.86
N PRO A 153 -42.64 -4.47 12.46
CA PRO A 153 -42.32 -3.54 13.54
C PRO A 153 -42.17 -2.12 13.00
N ASP A 154 -42.27 -1.15 13.90
CA ASP A 154 -41.95 0.24 13.58
C ASP A 154 -40.48 0.41 13.17
N GLY A 155 -40.21 1.44 12.37
CA GLY A 155 -38.87 1.78 11.91
C GLY A 155 -38.52 1.20 10.54
N ASP A 156 -37.27 1.41 10.14
CA ASP A 156 -36.70 0.96 8.86
C ASP A 156 -35.61 -0.09 9.12
N PRO A 157 -35.66 -1.27 8.47
CA PRO A 157 -34.67 -2.31 8.61
C PRO A 157 -33.25 -1.83 8.31
N LEU A 158 -33.08 -0.83 7.42
CA LEU A 158 -31.77 -0.32 7.03
C LEU A 158 -31.12 0.61 8.06
N THR A 159 -31.89 1.12 9.00
CA THR A 159 -31.42 2.09 10.00
C THR A 159 -31.61 1.64 11.44
N THR A 160 -32.38 0.57 11.67
CA THR A 160 -32.58 0.01 13.00
C THR A 160 -31.28 -0.56 13.52
N GLN A 161 -30.84 -0.07 14.68
CA GLN A 161 -29.59 -0.47 15.34
C GLN A 161 -29.86 -1.61 16.33
N PRO A 162 -29.32 -2.80 16.10
CA PRO A 162 -29.43 -3.88 17.08
C PRO A 162 -28.64 -3.54 18.34
N VAL A 163 -29.07 -4.13 19.46
CA VAL A 163 -28.33 -4.11 20.72
C VAL A 163 -27.42 -5.32 20.77
N PHE A 164 -26.15 -5.10 21.09
CA PHE A 164 -25.12 -6.13 21.16
C PHE A 164 -24.42 -6.10 22.52
N LYS A 165 -24.17 -7.28 23.08
CA LYS A 165 -23.44 -7.44 24.33
C LYS A 165 -22.51 -8.66 24.27
N VAL A 166 -21.30 -8.52 24.77
CA VAL A 166 -20.29 -9.58 24.89
C VAL A 166 -20.01 -9.85 26.36
N GLY A 167 -20.27 -11.06 26.82
CA GLY A 167 -20.09 -11.47 28.22
C GLY A 167 -20.74 -10.51 29.21
N ASP A 168 -19.99 -10.11 30.22
CA ASP A 168 -20.42 -9.13 31.22
C ASP A 168 -20.25 -7.66 30.78
N GLY A 169 -19.88 -7.42 29.52
CA GLY A 169 -19.73 -6.08 28.96
C GLY A 169 -21.02 -5.28 28.91
N ALA A 170 -20.90 -4.00 28.51
CA ALA A 170 -22.07 -3.12 28.40
C ALA A 170 -22.92 -3.45 27.18
N GLU A 171 -24.24 -3.29 27.32
CA GLU A 171 -25.14 -3.28 26.20
C GLU A 171 -24.86 -2.07 25.28
N THR A 172 -24.61 -2.31 24.00
CA THR A 172 -24.24 -1.29 23.04
C THR A 172 -25.15 -1.33 21.82
N LYS A 173 -25.68 -0.18 21.39
CA LYS A 173 -26.35 -0.08 20.10
C LYS A 173 -25.31 -0.08 18.99
N VAL A 174 -25.45 -1.03 18.06
CA VAL A 174 -24.52 -1.21 16.95
C VAL A 174 -24.83 -0.19 15.86
N THR A 175 -23.83 0.61 15.51
CA THR A 175 -23.95 1.53 14.37
C THR A 175 -23.91 0.72 13.07
N VAL A 176 -24.96 0.81 12.27
CA VAL A 176 -25.05 0.16 10.95
C VAL A 176 -23.98 0.72 10.05
N GLN A 177 -23.09 -0.12 9.52
CA GLN A 177 -22.05 0.30 8.60
C GLN A 177 -22.45 0.05 7.14
N ASN A 178 -23.16 -1.03 6.91
CA ASN A 178 -23.74 -1.36 5.62
C ASN A 178 -25.10 -2.01 5.82
N ALA A 179 -26.09 -1.64 5.00
CA ALA A 179 -27.41 -2.24 5.00
C ALA A 179 -28.06 -2.12 3.62
N VAL A 180 -28.62 -3.21 3.16
CA VAL A 180 -29.25 -3.28 1.85
C VAL A 180 -30.54 -4.10 1.94
N LYS A 181 -31.46 -3.86 1.00
CA LYS A 181 -32.69 -4.65 0.87
C LYS A 181 -33.02 -4.93 -0.60
N THR A 182 -33.76 -6.00 -0.80
CA THR A 182 -34.27 -6.38 -2.13
C THR A 182 -35.05 -5.22 -2.75
N PRO A 183 -34.79 -4.82 -4.00
CA PRO A 183 -35.47 -3.71 -4.65
C PRO A 183 -36.99 -3.94 -4.77
N PRO A 184 -37.84 -2.92 -4.57
CA PRO A 184 -39.31 -3.03 -4.60
C PRO A 184 -39.89 -3.54 -5.92
N GLU A 185 -39.20 -3.34 -7.03
CA GLU A 185 -39.61 -3.84 -8.36
C GLU A 185 -39.46 -5.35 -8.52
N THR A 186 -38.75 -6.02 -7.62
CA THR A 186 -38.63 -7.47 -7.57
C THR A 186 -39.90 -8.06 -6.95
N GLY A 187 -40.66 -8.85 -7.62
CA GLY A 187 -41.83 -9.48 -7.04
C GLY A 187 -41.49 -10.59 -6.04
N GLY A 188 -42.37 -10.88 -5.10
CA GLY A 188 -42.26 -11.94 -4.11
C GLY A 188 -41.75 -11.47 -2.73
N PRO A 189 -41.32 -12.40 -1.87
CA PRO A 189 -40.71 -12.06 -0.58
C PRO A 189 -39.42 -11.24 -0.76
N HIS A 190 -39.30 -10.20 0.05
CA HIS A 190 -38.13 -9.34 0.11
C HIS A 190 -37.38 -9.53 1.42
N TYR A 191 -36.08 -9.34 1.33
CA TYR A 191 -35.15 -9.50 2.44
C TYR A 191 -34.26 -8.28 2.56
N TYR A 192 -33.84 -8.01 3.76
CA TYR A 192 -32.76 -7.06 4.01
C TYR A 192 -31.59 -7.78 4.72
N THR A 193 -30.41 -7.27 4.59
CA THR A 193 -29.24 -7.64 5.38
C THR A 193 -28.50 -6.39 5.80
N ALA A 194 -27.88 -6.45 6.97
CA ALA A 194 -27.05 -5.38 7.49
C ALA A 194 -25.84 -5.96 8.23
N GLU A 195 -24.83 -5.14 8.39
CA GLU A 195 -23.58 -5.57 8.99
C GLU A 195 -22.81 -4.43 9.67
N ALA A 196 -21.99 -4.76 10.65
CA ALA A 196 -21.09 -3.83 11.32
C ALA A 196 -19.88 -4.52 11.95
N ASP A 197 -18.75 -3.79 12.00
CA ASP A 197 -17.59 -4.14 12.80
C ASP A 197 -17.90 -3.93 14.28
N VAL A 198 -17.74 -4.97 15.08
CA VAL A 198 -17.95 -4.99 16.53
C VAL A 198 -16.67 -5.40 17.30
N THR A 199 -15.52 -5.32 16.65
CA THR A 199 -14.22 -5.74 17.21
C THR A 199 -13.95 -5.09 18.57
N SER A 200 -14.26 -3.81 18.70
CA SER A 200 -14.04 -3.05 19.94
C SER A 200 -14.81 -3.60 21.16
N GLN A 201 -15.92 -4.32 20.92
CA GLN A 201 -16.71 -4.93 22.00
C GLN A 201 -16.03 -6.14 22.64
N PHE A 202 -15.00 -6.68 22.00
CA PHE A 202 -14.19 -7.79 22.49
C PHE A 202 -12.97 -7.35 23.29
N ALA A 203 -12.77 -6.03 23.48
CA ALA A 203 -11.67 -5.53 24.30
C ALA A 203 -11.80 -6.02 25.75
N GLY A 204 -10.76 -6.73 26.23
CA GLY A 204 -10.74 -7.26 27.60
C GLY A 204 -11.54 -8.54 27.83
N VAL A 205 -12.03 -9.20 26.78
CA VAL A 205 -12.69 -10.50 26.90
C VAL A 205 -11.71 -11.55 27.37
N THR A 206 -12.12 -12.36 28.38
CA THR A 206 -11.33 -13.48 28.87
C THR A 206 -11.32 -14.61 27.85
N THR A 207 -10.13 -15.01 27.40
CA THR A 207 -9.96 -16.12 26.46
C THR A 207 -9.78 -17.46 27.19
N GLY A 208 -10.10 -18.56 26.50
CA GLY A 208 -10.03 -19.91 27.08
C GLY A 208 -11.27 -20.36 27.85
N SER A 209 -12.28 -19.50 27.97
CA SER A 209 -13.60 -19.81 28.54
C SER A 209 -14.70 -19.45 27.55
N GLU A 210 -15.89 -20.01 27.79
CA GLU A 210 -17.07 -19.67 27.02
C GLU A 210 -17.52 -18.24 27.35
N VAL A 211 -17.85 -17.48 26.31
CA VAL A 211 -18.30 -16.08 26.41
C VAL A 211 -19.68 -15.99 25.80
N ASP A 212 -20.63 -15.46 26.56
CA ASP A 212 -22.00 -15.24 26.13
C ASP A 212 -22.05 -14.06 25.13
N ILE A 213 -22.75 -14.25 24.04
CA ILE A 213 -23.08 -13.22 23.04
C ILE A 213 -24.58 -12.99 23.07
N ALA A 214 -25.01 -11.76 23.29
CA ALA A 214 -26.42 -11.39 23.25
C ALA A 214 -26.68 -10.36 22.15
N VAL A 215 -27.66 -10.63 21.31
CA VAL A 215 -28.13 -9.72 20.25
C VAL A 215 -29.62 -9.51 20.38
N GLY A 216 -30.05 -8.25 20.29
CA GLY A 216 -31.47 -7.92 20.38
C GLY A 216 -31.84 -6.74 19.51
N SER A 217 -33.13 -6.47 19.41
CA SER A 217 -33.71 -5.42 18.56
C SER A 217 -33.34 -5.54 17.08
N VAL A 218 -33.11 -6.76 16.58
CA VAL A 218 -33.04 -7.00 15.14
C VAL A 218 -34.40 -6.72 14.53
N TRP A 219 -34.44 -5.84 13.52
CA TRP A 219 -35.69 -5.56 12.84
C TRP A 219 -36.18 -6.83 12.12
N ALA A 220 -37.31 -7.38 12.49
CA ALA A 220 -37.90 -8.57 11.87
C ALA A 220 -39.41 -8.51 12.02
N PRO A 221 -40.19 -8.85 10.97
CA PRO A 221 -41.62 -9.01 11.09
C PRO A 221 -41.96 -10.30 11.84
N THR A 222 -43.18 -10.39 12.37
CA THR A 222 -43.73 -11.62 12.92
C THR A 222 -44.91 -12.12 12.05
N GLY A 223 -45.11 -13.43 11.98
CA GLY A 223 -46.16 -14.04 11.16
C GLY A 223 -45.68 -15.25 10.37
N HIS A 224 -46.52 -15.72 9.42
CA HIS A 224 -46.23 -16.91 8.61
C HIS A 224 -45.10 -16.63 7.61
N GLY A 225 -44.12 -17.52 7.52
CA GLY A 225 -43.01 -17.41 6.63
C GLY A 225 -42.02 -16.28 6.99
N CYS A 226 -42.13 -15.69 8.19
CA CYS A 226 -41.21 -14.66 8.63
C CYS A 226 -39.91 -15.26 9.12
N VAL A 227 -38.82 -14.64 8.71
CA VAL A 227 -37.45 -14.99 9.13
C VAL A 227 -36.74 -13.77 9.66
N GLY A 228 -35.83 -13.99 10.60
CA GLY A 228 -34.98 -12.96 11.16
C GLY A 228 -33.91 -13.56 12.10
N GLY A 229 -32.71 -13.05 12.01
CA GLY A 229 -31.62 -13.59 12.81
C GLY A 229 -30.34 -12.77 12.67
N TRP A 230 -29.31 -13.23 13.34
CA TRP A 230 -27.99 -12.64 13.32
C TRP A 230 -26.90 -13.71 13.29
N SER A 231 -25.75 -13.37 12.75
CA SER A 231 -24.53 -14.13 12.88
C SER A 231 -23.37 -13.24 13.25
N LEU A 232 -22.39 -13.83 13.91
CA LEU A 232 -21.16 -13.15 14.31
C LEU A 232 -19.98 -14.00 13.86
N THR A 233 -19.03 -13.38 13.16
CA THR A 233 -17.75 -14.01 12.83
C THR A 233 -16.65 -13.29 13.60
N VAL A 234 -15.92 -14.04 14.41
CA VAL A 234 -14.80 -13.57 15.24
C VAL A 234 -13.51 -14.18 14.69
N VAL A 235 -12.56 -13.36 14.33
CA VAL A 235 -11.19 -13.76 13.97
C VAL A 235 -10.31 -13.62 15.19
N TYR A 236 -9.61 -14.68 15.55
CA TYR A 236 -8.63 -14.67 16.63
C TYR A 236 -7.21 -14.89 16.11
N LYS A 237 -6.23 -14.35 16.82
CA LYS A 237 -4.81 -14.45 16.46
C LYS A 237 -3.91 -14.66 17.66
N TYR A 238 -2.71 -15.16 17.39
CA TYR A 238 -1.55 -15.17 18.25
C TYR A 238 -0.41 -14.41 17.58
N ASP A 239 0.47 -13.79 18.36
CA ASP A 239 1.64 -13.08 17.84
C ASP A 239 2.71 -14.02 17.25
N ALA A 240 2.68 -15.29 17.63
CA ALA A 240 3.59 -16.34 17.18
C ALA A 240 2.86 -17.68 17.03
N PRO A 241 3.45 -18.69 16.36
CA PRO A 241 2.84 -20.00 16.22
C PRO A 241 2.43 -20.58 17.58
N ASN A 242 1.17 -20.96 17.70
CA ASN A 242 0.65 -21.69 18.87
C ASN A 242 0.49 -23.16 18.50
N ALA A 243 1.27 -24.05 19.14
CA ALA A 243 1.32 -25.46 18.76
C ALA A 243 -0.01 -26.21 18.85
N GLN A 244 -0.95 -25.73 19.68
CA GLN A 244 -2.24 -26.36 19.91
C GLN A 244 -3.37 -25.76 19.06
N TYR A 245 -3.42 -24.43 18.95
CA TYR A 245 -4.57 -23.74 18.39
C TYR A 245 -4.32 -23.05 17.03
N ALA A 246 -3.06 -22.71 16.73
CA ALA A 246 -2.69 -22.08 15.48
C ALA A 246 -1.21 -22.39 15.15
N PRO A 247 -0.87 -23.67 14.85
CA PRO A 247 0.51 -24.06 14.55
C PRO A 247 1.03 -23.46 13.26
N ASP A 248 0.15 -23.20 12.32
CA ASP A 248 0.43 -22.67 10.99
C ASP A 248 -0.34 -21.36 10.76
N ARG A 249 0.14 -20.56 9.85
CA ARG A 249 -0.59 -19.36 9.42
C ARG A 249 -1.76 -19.71 8.54
N HIS A 250 -2.86 -18.97 8.72
CA HIS A 250 -3.98 -18.98 7.79
C HIS A 250 -4.18 -17.60 7.20
N ASN A 251 -4.43 -17.53 5.91
CA ASN A 251 -5.06 -16.35 5.34
C ASN A 251 -6.56 -16.45 5.62
N VAL A 252 -7.06 -15.49 6.38
CA VAL A 252 -8.46 -15.43 6.80
C VAL A 252 -9.16 -14.31 6.03
N TYR A 253 -10.23 -14.66 5.36
CA TYR A 253 -11.07 -13.73 4.61
C TYR A 253 -12.47 -13.68 5.21
N ILE A 254 -13.07 -12.48 5.27
CA ILE A 254 -14.49 -12.29 5.53
C ILE A 254 -15.07 -11.44 4.41
N TYR A 255 -16.21 -11.88 3.89
CA TYR A 255 -16.99 -11.18 2.87
C TYR A 255 -18.40 -10.92 3.40
N GLY A 256 -18.95 -9.75 3.06
CA GLY A 256 -20.37 -9.41 3.22
C GLY A 256 -20.99 -9.12 1.86
N GLY A 257 -22.27 -9.43 1.72
CA GLY A 257 -23.03 -9.21 0.49
C GLY A 257 -24.52 -9.44 0.70
N HIS A 258 -25.32 -9.29 -0.36
CA HIS A 258 -26.75 -9.57 -0.36
C HIS A 258 -27.16 -10.11 -1.72
N VAL A 259 -27.49 -11.38 -1.78
CA VAL A 259 -27.95 -12.05 -3.00
C VAL A 259 -29.23 -12.82 -2.70
N VAL A 260 -30.29 -12.59 -3.46
CA VAL A 260 -31.45 -13.45 -3.43
C VAL A 260 -31.24 -14.56 -4.47
N GLN A 261 -30.90 -15.75 -4.01
CA GLN A 261 -30.64 -16.91 -4.86
C GLN A 261 -31.91 -17.74 -5.00
N ARG A 262 -32.45 -17.81 -6.21
CA ARG A 262 -33.67 -18.57 -6.55
C ARG A 262 -33.32 -19.76 -7.44
N SER A 263 -34.20 -20.75 -7.48
CA SER A 263 -34.01 -21.96 -8.30
C SER A 263 -33.93 -21.70 -9.80
N SER A 264 -34.53 -20.59 -10.27
CA SER A 264 -34.51 -20.14 -11.66
C SER A 264 -33.25 -19.36 -12.03
N ASP A 265 -32.47 -18.92 -11.03
CA ASP A 265 -31.38 -18.02 -11.25
C ASP A 265 -30.07 -18.76 -11.57
N PRO A 266 -29.13 -18.12 -12.28
CA PRO A 266 -27.76 -18.60 -12.37
C PRO A 266 -27.10 -18.70 -10.99
N ASP A 267 -26.10 -19.55 -10.90
CA ASP A 267 -25.30 -19.71 -9.69
C ASP A 267 -24.58 -18.40 -9.34
N THR A 268 -24.52 -18.05 -8.06
CA THR A 268 -23.70 -16.94 -7.57
C THR A 268 -22.34 -17.45 -7.18
N THR A 269 -21.28 -16.92 -7.81
CA THR A 269 -19.91 -17.35 -7.58
C THR A 269 -19.05 -16.20 -7.07
N ILE A 270 -18.24 -16.49 -6.04
CA ILE A 270 -17.27 -15.58 -5.44
C ILE A 270 -15.89 -16.18 -5.68
N THR A 271 -14.94 -15.38 -6.17
CA THR A 271 -13.54 -15.77 -6.27
C THR A 271 -12.77 -15.18 -5.09
N VAL A 272 -12.20 -16.06 -4.28
CA VAL A 272 -11.24 -15.70 -3.23
C VAL A 272 -9.84 -15.94 -3.77
N SER A 273 -8.95 -14.97 -3.65
CA SER A 273 -7.58 -15.01 -4.19
C SER A 273 -6.59 -14.30 -3.28
N GLY A 274 -5.30 -14.44 -3.57
CA GLY A 274 -4.22 -13.78 -2.80
C GLY A 274 -3.62 -14.68 -1.72
N PHE A 275 -3.82 -15.99 -1.79
CA PHE A 275 -3.17 -16.98 -0.93
C PHE A 275 -2.27 -17.93 -1.74
N ASN A 276 -1.42 -18.67 -1.05
CA ASN A 276 -0.73 -19.83 -1.59
C ASN A 276 -1.08 -21.03 -0.71
N ARG A 277 -2.01 -21.87 -1.18
CA ARG A 277 -2.52 -23.00 -0.41
C ARG A 277 -1.43 -24.02 -0.16
N SER A 278 -1.20 -24.38 1.10
CA SER A 278 -0.23 -25.39 1.49
C SER A 278 -0.79 -26.35 2.57
N GLY A 279 -0.06 -27.42 2.82
CA GLY A 279 -0.44 -28.44 3.80
C GLY A 279 -1.47 -29.45 3.30
N SER A 280 -1.79 -30.42 4.16
CA SER A 280 -2.73 -31.53 3.86
C SER A 280 -4.05 -31.40 4.60
N ASP A 281 -4.16 -30.42 5.50
CA ASP A 281 -5.33 -30.30 6.37
C ASP A 281 -6.55 -29.77 5.62
N PRO A 282 -7.77 -30.13 6.04
CA PRO A 282 -8.98 -29.53 5.52
C PRO A 282 -8.97 -28.01 5.72
N LEU A 283 -9.51 -27.30 4.74
CA LEU A 283 -9.73 -25.87 4.83
C LEU A 283 -11.04 -25.60 5.56
N ARG A 284 -11.24 -24.37 5.99
CA ARG A 284 -12.46 -23.97 6.68
C ARG A 284 -13.17 -22.86 5.91
N ALA A 285 -14.49 -22.98 5.86
CA ALA A 285 -15.37 -21.87 5.45
C ALA A 285 -16.50 -21.73 6.44
N SER A 286 -17.07 -20.54 6.54
CA SER A 286 -18.38 -20.34 7.15
C SER A 286 -19.30 -19.59 6.21
N VAL A 287 -20.59 -19.84 6.35
CA VAL A 287 -21.61 -19.16 5.58
C VAL A 287 -22.72 -18.65 6.50
N THR A 288 -23.27 -17.49 6.15
CA THR A 288 -24.52 -16.98 6.71
C THR A 288 -25.51 -16.80 5.59
N ALA A 289 -26.67 -17.39 5.75
CA ALA A 289 -27.80 -17.24 4.82
C ALA A 289 -29.13 -17.20 5.58
N TYR A 290 -30.13 -16.56 4.99
CA TYR A 290 -31.51 -16.51 5.54
C TYR A 290 -32.39 -17.35 4.67
N GLU A 291 -33.48 -17.88 5.26
CA GLU A 291 -34.56 -18.57 4.54
C GLU A 291 -34.13 -19.93 3.92
N GLY A 292 -33.16 -20.65 4.50
CA GLY A 292 -32.87 -22.03 4.12
C GLY A 292 -33.88 -23.00 4.77
N ASP A 293 -34.65 -23.72 3.98
CA ASP A 293 -35.66 -24.66 4.49
C ASP A 293 -35.11 -26.07 4.70
N ALA A 294 -35.16 -26.61 5.89
CA ALA A 294 -34.67 -27.95 6.24
C ALA A 294 -35.30 -29.09 5.46
N ASN A 295 -36.53 -28.89 4.95
CA ASN A 295 -37.30 -29.88 4.23
C ASN A 295 -37.35 -29.69 2.70
N VAL A 296 -36.72 -28.64 2.16
CA VAL A 296 -36.64 -28.36 0.72
C VAL A 296 -35.28 -28.63 0.17
N ALA A 297 -35.14 -29.67 -0.63
CA ALA A 297 -33.87 -30.04 -1.24
C ALA A 297 -33.56 -29.20 -2.50
N GLY A 298 -32.30 -28.98 -2.79
CA GLY A 298 -31.82 -28.26 -3.99
C GLY A 298 -30.72 -27.30 -3.71
N ASP A 299 -30.56 -26.86 -2.47
CA ASP A 299 -29.59 -25.90 -2.03
C ASP A 299 -28.20 -26.51 -1.88
N GLN A 300 -27.22 -25.86 -2.46
CA GLN A 300 -25.86 -26.36 -2.54
C GLN A 300 -24.86 -25.24 -2.31
N PHE A 301 -23.84 -25.56 -1.56
CA PHE A 301 -22.60 -24.78 -1.50
C PHE A 301 -21.49 -25.57 -2.18
N LEU A 302 -20.78 -24.93 -3.12
CA LEU A 302 -19.71 -25.58 -3.87
C LEU A 302 -18.40 -24.81 -3.70
N VAL A 303 -17.32 -25.55 -3.65
CA VAL A 303 -15.94 -25.00 -3.70
C VAL A 303 -15.24 -25.65 -4.89
N ASN A 304 -14.71 -24.82 -5.80
CA ASN A 304 -14.13 -25.25 -7.07
C ASN A 304 -15.01 -26.30 -7.82
N GLY A 305 -16.33 -26.09 -7.80
CA GLY A 305 -17.31 -26.98 -8.41
C GLY A 305 -17.63 -28.25 -7.63
N THR A 306 -16.95 -28.54 -6.53
CA THR A 306 -17.22 -29.68 -5.64
C THR A 306 -18.29 -29.30 -4.64
N ARG A 307 -19.37 -30.10 -4.54
CA ARG A 307 -20.42 -29.91 -3.55
C ARG A 307 -19.89 -30.22 -2.15
N ILE A 308 -20.09 -29.29 -1.25
CA ILE A 308 -19.72 -29.42 0.17
C ILE A 308 -20.92 -29.93 0.96
N ALA A 309 -20.67 -30.83 1.89
CA ALA A 309 -21.70 -31.33 2.80
C ALA A 309 -21.94 -30.36 3.97
N ASN A 310 -23.17 -30.27 4.41
CA ASN A 310 -23.53 -29.58 5.66
C ASN A 310 -23.11 -30.46 6.89
N GLU A 311 -23.45 -30.00 8.08
CA GLU A 311 -23.18 -30.67 9.37
C GLU A 311 -23.75 -32.09 9.48
N ASN A 312 -24.78 -32.40 8.70
CA ASN A 312 -25.45 -33.71 8.66
C ASN A 312 -24.94 -34.60 7.49
N GLY A 313 -23.91 -34.18 6.76
CA GLY A 313 -23.37 -34.90 5.62
C GLY A 313 -24.20 -34.75 4.31
N VAL A 314 -25.15 -33.82 4.28
CA VAL A 314 -26.05 -33.61 3.12
C VAL A 314 -25.45 -32.55 2.20
N THR A 315 -25.40 -32.85 0.88
CA THR A 315 -24.84 -31.96 -0.14
C THR A 315 -25.88 -31.28 -1.02
N ASN A 316 -27.16 -31.66 -0.90
CA ASN A 316 -28.25 -31.16 -1.76
C ASN A 316 -29.40 -30.50 -0.94
N ASN A 317 -29.14 -30.20 0.28
CA ASN A 317 -29.89 -29.31 1.17
C ASN A 317 -28.88 -28.75 2.14
N PHE A 318 -28.02 -27.87 1.64
CA PHE A 318 -26.91 -27.34 2.42
C PHE A 318 -27.41 -26.28 3.42
N PHE A 319 -28.33 -25.42 2.97
CA PHE A 319 -28.96 -24.38 3.79
C PHE A 319 -30.24 -24.93 4.40
N ASN A 320 -30.25 -25.19 5.69
CA ASN A 320 -31.29 -25.92 6.40
C ASN A 320 -31.68 -25.25 7.72
N SER A 321 -31.51 -23.92 7.82
CA SER A 321 -31.77 -23.09 9.00
C SER A 321 -31.08 -23.62 10.27
N HIS A 322 -29.82 -23.95 10.16
CA HIS A 322 -28.99 -24.40 11.28
C HIS A 322 -27.93 -23.35 11.64
N ALA A 323 -27.97 -22.88 12.90
CA ALA A 323 -27.01 -21.94 13.44
C ALA A 323 -26.11 -22.60 14.50
N GLN A 324 -24.80 -22.59 14.29
CA GLN A 324 -23.82 -23.05 15.27
C GLN A 324 -23.59 -22.00 16.36
N GLY A 325 -23.21 -22.44 17.55
CA GLY A 325 -22.93 -21.55 18.68
C GLY A 325 -24.16 -20.81 19.20
N CYS A 326 -25.39 -21.20 18.79
CA CYS A 326 -26.62 -20.75 19.42
C CYS A 326 -26.69 -21.20 20.87
N ASP A 327 -27.46 -20.46 21.71
CA ASP A 327 -27.68 -20.84 23.11
C ASP A 327 -29.18 -20.82 23.44
N GLN A 328 -29.86 -19.65 23.36
CA GLN A 328 -31.27 -19.54 23.67
C GLN A 328 -32.00 -18.65 22.64
N PRO A 329 -32.92 -19.22 21.81
CA PRO A 329 -33.12 -20.66 21.61
C PRO A 329 -31.98 -21.31 20.86
N CYS A 330 -31.93 -22.64 20.84
CA CYS A 330 -30.94 -23.36 20.03
C CYS A 330 -31.59 -24.63 19.46
N ASP A 331 -32.27 -24.48 18.35
CA ASP A 331 -33.00 -25.52 17.67
C ASP A 331 -32.24 -26.05 16.45
N PRO A 332 -32.27 -27.36 16.15
CA PRO A 332 -31.65 -27.93 14.96
C PRO A 332 -32.12 -27.28 13.64
N ASN A 333 -33.35 -26.85 13.60
CA ASN A 333 -33.95 -26.06 12.52
C ASN A 333 -34.62 -24.82 13.15
N ASN A 334 -33.95 -23.68 13.06
CA ASN A 334 -34.44 -22.43 13.66
C ASN A 334 -35.37 -21.64 12.75
N PHE A 335 -35.68 -22.14 11.54
CA PHE A 335 -36.56 -21.55 10.54
C PHE A 335 -36.15 -20.19 9.98
N SER A 336 -34.97 -19.69 10.27
CA SER A 336 -34.62 -18.30 9.93
C SER A 336 -33.25 -18.15 9.29
N ILE A 337 -32.22 -18.76 9.89
CA ILE A 337 -30.85 -18.45 9.54
C ILE A 337 -29.96 -19.68 9.56
N ASP A 338 -29.11 -19.77 8.57
CA ASP A 338 -27.91 -20.60 8.60
C ASP A 338 -26.73 -19.73 9.03
N ALA A 339 -26.01 -20.18 10.05
CA ALA A 339 -24.76 -19.60 10.50
C ALA A 339 -23.82 -20.76 10.88
N LYS A 340 -23.07 -21.27 9.93
CA LYS A 340 -22.32 -22.51 10.12
C LYS A 340 -20.90 -22.47 9.58
N THR A 341 -19.99 -23.10 10.30
CA THR A 341 -18.62 -23.36 9.86
C THR A 341 -18.53 -24.81 9.38
N ILE A 342 -17.88 -25.00 8.25
CA ILE A 342 -17.72 -26.30 7.58
C ILE A 342 -16.26 -26.54 7.26
N GLN A 343 -15.89 -27.82 7.20
CA GLN A 343 -14.61 -28.25 6.67
C GLN A 343 -14.69 -28.53 5.19
N ILE A 344 -13.77 -27.95 4.43
CA ILE A 344 -13.63 -28.22 3.00
C ILE A 344 -12.54 -29.25 2.82
N PRO A 345 -12.83 -30.41 2.18
CA PRO A 345 -11.84 -31.45 1.96
C PRO A 345 -10.58 -30.90 1.28
N ALA A 346 -9.42 -31.25 1.77
CA ALA A 346 -8.13 -30.69 1.34
C ALA A 346 -7.89 -30.79 -0.17
N GLN A 347 -8.37 -31.87 -0.81
CA GLN A 347 -8.23 -32.09 -2.26
C GLN A 347 -9.09 -31.15 -3.11
N THR A 348 -10.07 -30.47 -2.53
CA THR A 348 -10.96 -29.53 -3.25
C THR A 348 -10.20 -28.31 -3.78
N ILE A 349 -9.19 -27.89 -3.04
CA ILE A 349 -8.29 -26.80 -3.43
C ILE A 349 -6.87 -27.37 -3.43
N PRO A 350 -6.25 -27.62 -4.60
CA PRO A 350 -4.94 -28.25 -4.67
C PRO A 350 -3.84 -27.38 -4.03
N GLN A 351 -2.76 -28.03 -3.61
CA GLN A 351 -1.57 -27.33 -3.12
C GLN A 351 -1.01 -26.41 -4.22
N GLY A 352 -0.54 -25.24 -3.84
CA GLY A 352 -0.04 -24.22 -4.76
C GLY A 352 -1.14 -23.43 -5.47
N ALA A 353 -2.42 -23.70 -5.17
CA ALA A 353 -3.49 -22.85 -5.67
C ALA A 353 -3.43 -21.46 -5.02
N THR A 354 -3.64 -20.43 -5.83
CA THR A 354 -3.64 -19.00 -5.39
C THR A 354 -5.03 -18.39 -5.37
N SER A 355 -6.04 -19.18 -5.77
CA SER A 355 -7.45 -18.78 -5.76
C SER A 355 -8.38 -19.98 -5.59
N ALA A 356 -9.60 -19.72 -5.16
CA ALA A 356 -10.69 -20.67 -5.09
C ALA A 356 -11.99 -19.99 -5.48
N THR A 357 -12.93 -20.76 -6.08
CA THR A 357 -14.30 -20.30 -6.35
C THR A 357 -15.24 -20.93 -5.34
N LEU A 358 -16.08 -20.09 -4.73
CA LEU A 358 -17.13 -20.49 -3.80
C LEU A 358 -18.47 -20.15 -4.45
N THR A 359 -19.38 -21.12 -4.56
CA THR A 359 -20.60 -20.99 -5.36
C THR A 359 -21.82 -21.30 -4.53
N PHE A 360 -22.78 -20.40 -4.54
CA PHE A 360 -24.14 -20.56 -4.03
C PHE A 360 -25.06 -20.98 -5.18
N ARG A 361 -25.78 -22.06 -4.98
CA ARG A 361 -26.68 -22.64 -5.98
C ARG A 361 -27.93 -23.18 -5.33
N THR A 362 -29.07 -23.04 -5.98
CA THR A 362 -30.26 -23.80 -5.64
C THR A 362 -30.98 -24.33 -6.88
N ARG A 363 -31.73 -25.43 -6.70
CA ARG A 363 -32.66 -25.98 -7.68
C ARG A 363 -34.02 -26.25 -7.06
N GLY A 364 -34.25 -25.80 -5.84
CA GLY A 364 -35.49 -25.98 -5.08
C GLY A 364 -35.95 -24.68 -4.44
N ASP A 365 -35.35 -24.33 -3.37
CA ASP A 365 -35.72 -23.22 -2.51
C ASP A 365 -35.18 -21.84 -2.95
N THR A 366 -35.62 -20.80 -2.24
CA THR A 366 -35.00 -19.47 -2.28
C THR A 366 -34.25 -19.25 -0.96
N TYR A 367 -33.05 -18.79 -1.01
CA TYR A 367 -32.29 -18.38 0.19
C TYR A 367 -31.42 -17.14 -0.08
N VAL A 368 -30.98 -16.47 0.98
CA VAL A 368 -30.28 -15.19 0.90
C VAL A 368 -28.91 -15.29 1.57
N PRO A 369 -27.86 -15.67 0.83
CA PRO A 369 -26.51 -15.62 1.35
C PRO A 369 -26.09 -14.18 1.60
N SER A 370 -25.52 -13.91 2.78
CA SER A 370 -25.16 -12.56 3.25
C SER A 370 -23.74 -12.45 3.75
N ALA A 371 -23.15 -13.53 4.28
CA ALA A 371 -21.77 -13.52 4.74
C ALA A 371 -21.05 -14.82 4.41
N LEU A 372 -19.75 -14.70 4.23
CA LEU A 372 -18.82 -15.80 3.99
C LEU A 372 -17.53 -15.53 4.73
N ALA A 373 -17.00 -16.50 5.48
CA ALA A 373 -15.61 -16.51 5.91
C ALA A 373 -14.91 -17.71 5.30
N PHE A 374 -13.59 -17.56 5.08
CA PHE A 374 -12.76 -18.59 4.46
C PHE A 374 -11.34 -18.52 5.04
N ALA A 375 -10.82 -19.65 5.50
CA ALA A 375 -9.47 -19.75 6.03
C ALA A 375 -8.66 -20.79 5.25
N VAL A 376 -7.48 -20.39 4.82
CA VAL A 376 -6.54 -21.20 4.04
C VAL A 376 -5.21 -21.24 4.74
N PRO A 377 -4.64 -22.42 5.05
CA PRO A 377 -3.28 -22.52 5.56
C PRO A 377 -2.29 -22.09 4.47
N VAL A 378 -1.40 -21.17 4.83
CA VAL A 378 -0.45 -20.54 3.91
C VAL A 378 0.96 -20.54 4.49
N PRO A 379 1.99 -20.76 3.67
CA PRO A 379 3.38 -20.58 4.05
C PRO A 379 3.82 -19.13 3.90
N ASP A 380 4.94 -18.77 4.55
CA ASP A 380 5.61 -17.47 4.41
C ASP A 380 6.98 -17.64 3.77
N LEU A 381 7.35 -16.69 2.93
CA LEU A 381 8.60 -16.65 2.21
C LEU A 381 9.39 -15.39 2.58
N GLU A 382 10.58 -15.56 3.15
CA GLU A 382 11.53 -14.49 3.41
C GLU A 382 12.57 -14.46 2.29
N ILE A 383 12.61 -13.36 1.56
CA ILE A 383 13.58 -13.14 0.49
C ILE A 383 14.67 -12.20 0.97
N THR A 384 15.91 -12.53 0.64
CA THR A 384 17.04 -11.61 0.79
C THR A 384 17.88 -11.61 -0.48
N LYS A 385 18.28 -10.43 -0.93
CA LYS A 385 19.12 -10.21 -2.09
C LYS A 385 20.42 -9.51 -1.71
N THR A 386 21.53 -10.07 -2.16
CA THR A 386 22.85 -9.50 -1.94
C THR A 386 23.67 -9.47 -3.21
N ALA A 387 24.63 -8.55 -3.28
CA ALA A 387 25.62 -8.47 -4.36
C ALA A 387 27.03 -8.52 -3.77
N SER A 388 27.93 -9.25 -4.40
CA SER A 388 29.31 -9.41 -3.95
C SER A 388 30.30 -9.45 -5.12
N PRO A 389 31.39 -8.63 -5.07
CA PRO A 389 31.66 -7.61 -4.04
C PRO A 389 30.69 -6.44 -4.12
N ALA A 390 30.55 -5.66 -3.03
CA ALA A 390 29.67 -4.48 -3.01
C ALA A 390 30.19 -3.30 -3.87
N ARG A 391 31.46 -3.36 -4.28
CA ARG A 391 32.13 -2.40 -5.15
C ARG A 391 32.93 -3.15 -6.21
N VAL A 392 32.78 -2.74 -7.45
CA VAL A 392 33.40 -3.37 -8.64
C VAL A 392 34.01 -2.31 -9.55
N ALA A 393 35.06 -2.68 -10.28
CA ALA A 393 35.63 -1.88 -11.35
C ALA A 393 35.13 -2.37 -12.73
N PRO A 394 35.23 -1.57 -13.80
CA PRO A 394 35.04 -2.02 -15.16
C PRO A 394 35.85 -3.27 -15.49
N GLY A 395 35.21 -4.28 -16.09
CA GLY A 395 35.81 -5.58 -16.36
C GLY A 395 35.71 -6.61 -15.23
N ASP A 396 35.32 -6.20 -14.02
CA ASP A 396 35.12 -7.11 -12.90
C ASP A 396 33.81 -7.91 -13.03
N THR A 397 33.77 -9.03 -12.30
CA THR A 397 32.53 -9.84 -12.16
C THR A 397 31.87 -9.56 -10.82
N LEU A 398 30.58 -9.27 -10.88
CA LEU A 398 29.69 -9.10 -9.74
C LEU A 398 28.75 -10.28 -9.63
N THR A 399 28.71 -10.91 -8.47
CA THR A 399 27.81 -12.03 -8.20
C THR A 399 26.61 -11.58 -7.36
N TYR A 400 25.41 -11.86 -7.83
CA TYR A 400 24.17 -11.70 -7.10
C TYR A 400 23.78 -13.03 -6.45
N THR A 401 23.28 -12.93 -5.23
CA THR A 401 22.73 -14.07 -4.49
C THR A 401 21.36 -13.70 -3.97
N VAL A 402 20.34 -14.45 -4.37
CA VAL A 402 18.96 -14.36 -3.86
C VAL A 402 18.71 -15.58 -2.99
N LYS A 403 18.32 -15.39 -1.75
CA LYS A 403 17.91 -16.46 -0.84
C LYS A 403 16.43 -16.33 -0.60
N ALA A 404 15.67 -17.37 -0.95
CA ALA A 404 14.26 -17.51 -0.68
C ALA A 404 14.09 -18.56 0.42
N LYS A 405 13.86 -18.12 1.65
CA LYS A 405 13.71 -18.99 2.82
C LYS A 405 12.23 -19.17 3.14
N ASN A 406 11.77 -20.41 3.12
CA ASN A 406 10.47 -20.75 3.68
C ASN A 406 10.60 -20.75 5.21
N ILE A 407 10.01 -19.74 5.88
CA ILE A 407 10.07 -19.59 7.34
C ILE A 407 8.92 -20.31 8.08
N SER A 408 8.04 -20.98 7.33
CA SER A 408 6.88 -21.70 7.87
C SER A 408 7.16 -23.19 8.10
N ARG A 409 6.23 -23.85 8.80
CA ARG A 409 6.21 -25.31 9.00
C ARG A 409 5.60 -26.08 7.82
N LEU A 410 4.92 -25.37 6.93
CA LEU A 410 4.33 -25.90 5.71
C LEU A 410 5.29 -25.76 4.53
N PRO A 411 5.30 -26.67 3.54
CA PRO A 411 6.05 -26.45 2.31
C PRO A 411 5.52 -25.23 1.58
N TYR A 412 6.38 -24.52 0.84
CA TYR A 412 5.97 -23.44 -0.05
C TYR A 412 5.91 -23.96 -1.49
N PRO A 413 4.73 -24.36 -1.99
CA PRO A 413 4.60 -24.87 -3.35
C PRO A 413 4.65 -23.74 -4.38
N ASN A 414 5.25 -24.02 -5.52
CA ASN A 414 5.32 -23.13 -6.68
C ASN A 414 5.84 -21.72 -6.32
N ALA A 415 6.85 -21.62 -5.44
CA ALA A 415 7.49 -20.35 -5.13
C ALA A 415 8.03 -19.74 -6.42
N LYS A 416 7.62 -18.49 -6.72
CA LYS A 416 7.94 -17.83 -7.97
C LYS A 416 8.38 -16.40 -7.70
N PHE A 417 9.54 -16.04 -8.24
CA PHE A 417 10.02 -14.66 -8.24
C PHE A 417 10.82 -14.36 -9.51
N THR A 418 10.92 -13.09 -9.81
CA THR A 418 11.63 -12.58 -10.97
C THR A 418 12.64 -11.54 -10.53
N ASP A 419 13.83 -11.60 -11.12
CA ASP A 419 14.92 -10.65 -10.95
C ASP A 419 15.09 -9.86 -12.25
N ASP A 420 14.77 -8.58 -12.23
CA ASP A 420 14.82 -7.72 -13.42
C ASP A 420 16.15 -7.02 -13.50
N LEU A 421 16.95 -7.40 -14.49
CA LEU A 421 18.30 -6.88 -14.74
C LEU A 421 18.31 -5.61 -15.61
N THR A 422 17.16 -4.98 -15.88
CA THR A 422 17.07 -3.83 -16.79
C THR A 422 18.08 -2.74 -16.42
N ASP A 423 18.12 -2.35 -15.10
CA ASP A 423 19.04 -1.33 -14.59
C ASP A 423 20.51 -1.81 -14.47
N ASN A 424 20.78 -3.08 -14.81
CA ASN A 424 22.13 -3.64 -14.75
C ASN A 424 22.73 -3.84 -16.15
N LEU A 425 21.91 -4.12 -17.15
CA LEU A 425 22.37 -4.55 -18.48
C LEU A 425 22.87 -3.40 -19.35
N ASP A 426 22.65 -2.17 -18.99
CA ASP A 426 23.27 -1.01 -19.62
C ASP A 426 24.72 -0.80 -19.14
N ASP A 427 25.03 -1.22 -17.90
CA ASP A 427 26.37 -1.12 -17.28
C ASP A 427 27.15 -2.44 -17.27
N ALA A 428 26.49 -3.58 -17.51
CA ALA A 428 27.12 -4.90 -17.41
C ALA A 428 26.51 -5.91 -18.40
N THR A 429 27.22 -7.01 -18.60
CA THR A 429 26.77 -8.14 -19.41
C THR A 429 26.49 -9.34 -18.50
N TYR A 430 25.32 -9.98 -18.66
CA TYR A 430 24.97 -11.20 -17.93
C TYR A 430 25.78 -12.39 -18.42
N ASN A 431 26.32 -13.21 -17.50
CA ASN A 431 27.22 -14.33 -17.81
C ASN A 431 26.49 -15.63 -18.19
N ASN A 432 25.15 -15.67 -18.17
CA ASN A 432 24.31 -16.84 -18.43
C ASN A 432 24.64 -18.05 -17.51
N ASP A 433 24.91 -17.77 -16.24
CA ASP A 433 25.41 -18.74 -15.25
C ASP A 433 24.45 -18.93 -14.06
N ALA A 434 23.19 -18.51 -14.19
CA ALA A 434 22.22 -18.64 -13.11
C ALA A 434 22.01 -20.10 -12.71
N THR A 435 22.07 -20.36 -11.41
CA THR A 435 21.83 -21.67 -10.79
C THR A 435 20.95 -21.53 -9.57
N ALA A 436 20.20 -22.59 -9.24
CA ALA A 436 19.39 -22.67 -8.02
C ALA A 436 19.75 -23.93 -7.23
N THR A 437 19.73 -23.86 -5.89
CA THR A 437 19.94 -25.05 -5.03
C THR A 437 18.71 -25.92 -4.90
N ILE A 438 17.53 -25.33 -5.06
CA ILE A 438 16.21 -25.96 -5.06
C ILE A 438 15.41 -25.31 -6.18
N GLY A 439 14.63 -26.10 -6.94
CA GLY A 439 13.83 -25.59 -8.04
C GLY A 439 14.62 -25.26 -9.29
N ASP A 440 13.99 -24.57 -10.21
CA ASP A 440 14.50 -24.25 -11.54
C ASP A 440 14.69 -22.74 -11.71
N VAL A 441 15.71 -22.37 -12.44
CA VAL A 441 15.98 -20.98 -12.83
C VAL A 441 16.13 -20.89 -14.34
N SER A 442 15.56 -19.84 -14.93
CA SER A 442 15.64 -19.57 -16.35
C SER A 442 15.94 -18.09 -16.61
N TYR A 443 16.55 -17.80 -17.75
CA TYR A 443 16.79 -16.43 -18.20
C TYR A 443 16.06 -16.15 -19.51
N SER A 444 15.31 -15.06 -19.51
CA SER A 444 14.70 -14.46 -20.70
C SER A 444 14.90 -12.95 -20.59
N ALA A 445 15.84 -12.41 -21.36
CA ALA A 445 16.30 -11.04 -21.25
C ALA A 445 15.14 -10.03 -21.14
N PRO A 446 15.15 -9.11 -20.18
CA PRO A 446 16.22 -8.88 -19.21
C PRO A 446 16.08 -9.63 -17.87
N ARG A 447 15.25 -10.68 -17.78
CA ARG A 447 14.78 -11.26 -16.52
C ARG A 447 15.33 -12.65 -16.25
N ILE A 448 15.72 -12.87 -14.99
CA ILE A 448 15.96 -14.20 -14.40
C ILE A 448 14.70 -14.58 -13.63
N SER A 449 14.10 -15.73 -13.96
CA SER A 449 12.88 -16.22 -13.31
C SER A 449 13.18 -17.51 -12.56
N TYR A 450 12.69 -17.61 -11.34
CA TYR A 450 12.76 -18.79 -10.48
C TYR A 450 11.39 -19.42 -10.31
N LEU A 451 11.35 -20.75 -10.29
CA LEU A 451 10.17 -21.54 -9.94
C LEU A 451 10.59 -22.80 -9.17
N GLY A 452 9.97 -23.06 -8.02
CA GLY A 452 10.27 -24.28 -7.26
C GLY A 452 9.44 -24.47 -6.02
N ASP A 453 9.36 -25.71 -5.54
CA ASP A 453 8.77 -26.05 -4.25
C ASP A 453 9.84 -25.94 -3.16
N ILE A 454 9.64 -25.07 -2.18
CA ILE A 454 10.59 -24.90 -1.08
C ILE A 454 10.06 -25.62 0.17
N PRO A 455 10.69 -26.74 0.60
CA PRO A 455 10.26 -27.45 1.79
C PRO A 455 10.26 -26.58 3.04
N ALA A 456 9.47 -26.96 4.04
CA ALA A 456 9.38 -26.27 5.33
C ALA A 456 10.76 -25.98 5.93
N GLY A 457 11.03 -24.74 6.30
CA GLY A 457 12.28 -24.30 6.92
C GLY A 457 13.50 -24.28 6.00
N GLN A 458 13.39 -24.70 4.73
CA GLN A 458 14.51 -24.74 3.76
C GLN A 458 14.68 -23.41 3.04
N THR A 459 15.86 -23.25 2.44
CA THR A 459 16.21 -22.04 1.66
C THR A 459 16.60 -22.45 0.25
N ALA A 460 15.90 -21.93 -0.74
CA ALA A 460 16.35 -21.92 -2.12
C ALA A 460 17.33 -20.75 -2.31
N THR A 461 18.49 -21.04 -2.87
CA THR A 461 19.49 -20.02 -3.18
C THR A 461 19.68 -19.95 -4.68
N VAL A 462 19.39 -18.80 -5.26
CA VAL A 462 19.70 -18.50 -6.67
C VAL A 462 20.95 -17.65 -6.70
N THR A 463 21.92 -18.09 -7.54
CA THR A 463 23.19 -17.37 -7.74
C THR A 463 23.39 -17.16 -9.23
N TYR A 464 23.80 -15.96 -9.60
CA TYR A 464 24.15 -15.60 -10.97
C TYR A 464 25.14 -14.45 -10.98
N SER A 465 25.82 -14.21 -12.11
CA SER A 465 26.79 -13.13 -12.19
C SER A 465 26.64 -12.28 -13.45
N VAL A 466 27.13 -11.04 -13.32
CA VAL A 466 27.26 -10.08 -14.41
C VAL A 466 28.70 -9.59 -14.49
N ARG A 467 29.18 -9.30 -15.69
CA ARG A 467 30.48 -8.66 -15.91
C ARG A 467 30.27 -7.20 -16.23
N VAL A 468 30.87 -6.32 -15.44
CA VAL A 468 30.84 -4.86 -15.66
C VAL A 468 31.55 -4.54 -16.98
N ASN A 469 30.91 -3.73 -17.82
CA ASN A 469 31.41 -3.38 -19.14
C ASN A 469 32.73 -2.58 -19.05
N ASP A 470 33.68 -2.91 -19.93
CA ASP A 470 34.95 -2.21 -20.08
C ASP A 470 35.22 -1.95 -21.57
N PRO A 471 35.19 -0.71 -22.05
CA PRO A 471 35.00 0.53 -21.29
C PRO A 471 33.59 0.63 -20.70
N ARG A 472 33.47 1.37 -19.60
CA ARG A 472 32.20 1.63 -18.92
C ARG A 472 31.14 2.19 -19.86
N THR A 473 29.92 1.65 -19.77
CA THR A 473 28.70 2.11 -20.43
C THR A 473 27.63 2.47 -19.39
N GLY A 474 26.42 2.77 -19.79
CA GLY A 474 25.30 3.02 -18.90
C GLY A 474 25.44 4.25 -17.99
N ASP A 475 24.65 4.30 -16.94
CA ASP A 475 24.60 5.42 -15.99
C ASP A 475 25.43 5.17 -14.71
N GLY A 476 26.00 4.00 -14.55
CA GLY A 476 26.82 3.57 -13.41
C GLY A 476 26.03 3.16 -12.18
N ARG A 477 24.74 2.92 -12.34
CA ARG A 477 23.85 2.47 -11.28
C ARG A 477 23.45 1.03 -11.54
N MET A 478 23.78 0.16 -10.61
CA MET A 478 23.42 -1.26 -10.69
C MET A 478 22.38 -1.61 -9.64
N ARG A 479 21.28 -0.85 -9.63
CA ARG A 479 20.14 -1.20 -8.79
C ARG A 479 19.48 -2.45 -9.33
N ASN A 480 19.30 -3.43 -8.47
CA ASN A 480 18.70 -4.69 -8.84
C ASN A 480 17.67 -5.12 -7.81
N ASN A 481 16.43 -5.27 -8.25
CA ASN A 481 15.26 -5.53 -7.42
C ASN A 481 14.66 -6.90 -7.72
N ILE A 482 14.15 -7.56 -6.69
CA ILE A 482 13.37 -8.80 -6.83
C ILE A 482 11.88 -8.46 -6.79
N ASP A 483 11.14 -8.97 -7.75
CA ASP A 483 9.69 -8.97 -7.75
C ASP A 483 9.17 -10.39 -7.48
N VAL A 484 8.42 -10.54 -6.40
CA VAL A 484 7.87 -11.84 -6.00
C VAL A 484 6.41 -11.92 -6.40
N GLU A 485 6.10 -12.81 -7.34
CA GLU A 485 4.72 -13.09 -7.78
C GLU A 485 3.97 -14.00 -6.79
N SER A 486 4.69 -14.68 -5.92
CA SER A 486 4.13 -15.57 -4.92
C SER A 486 3.60 -14.80 -3.72
N PRO A 487 2.37 -15.03 -3.27
CA PRO A 487 1.80 -14.37 -2.11
C PRO A 487 2.60 -14.65 -0.83
N ARG A 488 2.54 -13.76 0.14
CA ARG A 488 3.15 -13.90 1.47
C ARG A 488 4.68 -13.90 1.44
N SER A 489 5.22 -12.91 0.76
CA SER A 489 6.65 -12.60 0.78
C SER A 489 6.90 -11.18 1.26
N ASN A 490 8.04 -10.94 1.88
CA ASN A 490 8.48 -9.57 2.19
C ASN A 490 8.79 -8.74 0.92
N CYS A 491 8.93 -9.38 -0.23
CA CYS A 491 9.27 -8.76 -1.51
C CYS A 491 8.14 -8.83 -2.56
N GLU A 492 6.87 -8.81 -2.12
CA GLU A 492 5.73 -8.67 -3.02
C GLU A 492 5.80 -7.38 -3.84
N GLU A 493 5.09 -7.32 -4.94
CA GLU A 493 5.04 -6.16 -5.84
C GLU A 493 4.78 -4.86 -5.06
N GLY A 494 5.63 -3.87 -5.27
CA GLY A 494 5.59 -2.59 -4.56
C GLY A 494 6.24 -2.57 -3.18
N SER A 495 6.87 -3.67 -2.73
CA SER A 495 7.59 -3.72 -1.46
C SER A 495 8.74 -2.70 -1.41
N THR A 496 8.89 -2.06 -0.26
CA THR A 496 10.02 -1.15 0.04
C THR A 496 11.05 -1.79 0.98
N ASP A 497 10.95 -3.10 1.25
CA ASP A 497 11.88 -3.81 2.09
C ASP A 497 13.30 -3.76 1.47
N PRO A 498 14.30 -3.23 2.17
CA PRO A 498 15.67 -3.15 1.65
C PRO A 498 16.29 -4.53 1.36
N ALA A 499 15.78 -5.60 1.94
CA ALA A 499 16.22 -6.97 1.65
C ALA A 499 15.91 -7.41 0.21
N CYS A 500 14.96 -6.75 -0.47
CA CYS A 500 14.53 -7.06 -1.83
C CYS A 500 15.42 -6.44 -2.91
N THR A 501 16.32 -5.55 -2.53
CA THR A 501 17.11 -4.75 -3.48
C THR A 501 18.59 -4.81 -3.14
N SER A 502 19.43 -4.87 -4.15
CA SER A 502 20.87 -4.64 -4.01
C SER A 502 21.31 -3.47 -4.88
N THR A 503 22.25 -2.67 -4.37
CA THR A 503 22.77 -1.47 -5.05
C THR A 503 24.30 -1.44 -5.00
N PRO A 504 25.00 -2.35 -5.68
CA PRO A 504 26.44 -2.32 -5.77
C PRO A 504 26.92 -1.05 -6.49
N VAL A 505 28.14 -0.64 -6.21
CA VAL A 505 28.73 0.59 -6.77
C VAL A 505 29.82 0.22 -7.76
N ILE A 506 29.74 0.77 -8.98
CA ILE A 506 30.86 0.69 -9.92
C ILE A 506 31.86 1.76 -9.52
N GLU A 507 33.05 1.33 -9.10
CA GLU A 507 34.19 2.23 -8.85
C GLU A 507 34.83 2.61 -10.19
N ASP A 508 35.07 3.89 -10.40
CA ASP A 508 35.96 4.31 -11.49
C ASP A 508 37.35 3.73 -11.21
N PRO A 509 37.98 3.01 -12.16
CA PRO A 509 39.36 2.52 -11.99
C PRO A 509 40.36 3.65 -11.78
N ASP A 510 40.00 4.85 -12.15
CA ASP A 510 40.67 6.08 -11.76
C ASP A 510 39.76 6.72 -10.68
N PRO A 511 40.08 6.59 -9.36
CA PRO A 511 39.39 7.40 -8.37
C PRO A 511 39.54 8.82 -8.86
N GLU A 512 38.45 9.52 -9.16
CA GLU A 512 38.48 10.92 -9.60
C GLU A 512 39.54 11.61 -8.75
N PRO A 513 40.70 12.00 -9.33
CA PRO A 513 41.86 12.40 -8.52
C PRO A 513 41.33 13.49 -7.59
N PRO A 514 41.58 13.39 -6.29
CA PRO A 514 40.90 14.21 -5.30
C PRO A 514 40.95 15.64 -5.80
N VAL A 515 39.79 16.21 -6.08
CA VAL A 515 39.66 17.50 -6.80
C VAL A 515 40.74 18.43 -6.30
N PRO A 516 41.81 18.73 -7.11
CA PRO A 516 42.99 19.37 -6.61
C PRO A 516 42.65 20.71 -5.98
N PRO A 517 43.05 21.02 -4.74
CA PRO A 517 42.83 22.33 -4.16
C PRO A 517 43.55 23.38 -5.00
N ILE A 518 42.89 24.46 -5.33
CA ILE A 518 43.47 25.64 -5.96
C ILE A 518 43.68 26.69 -4.89
N GLU A 519 44.89 27.17 -4.80
CA GLU A 519 45.19 28.36 -4.04
C GLU A 519 44.84 29.61 -4.86
N ILE A 520 44.03 30.47 -4.31
CA ILE A 520 43.65 31.75 -4.94
C ILE A 520 44.38 32.86 -4.16
N VAL A 521 45.14 33.68 -4.89
CA VAL A 521 45.76 34.88 -4.36
C VAL A 521 45.39 36.03 -5.25
N THR A 522 44.95 37.15 -4.69
CA THR A 522 44.64 38.37 -5.44
C THR A 522 45.45 39.55 -4.88
N GLU A 523 46.23 40.19 -5.76
CA GLU A 523 47.18 41.24 -5.37
C GLU A 523 47.08 42.43 -6.36
N PRO A 524 46.87 43.65 -5.88
CA PRO A 524 47.01 44.87 -6.67
C PRO A 524 48.47 45.31 -6.71
N ASP A 525 48.98 45.72 -7.86
CA ASP A 525 50.31 46.24 -8.03
C ASP A 525 50.33 47.53 -8.84
N PRO A 526 50.67 48.69 -8.20
CA PRO A 526 50.89 48.89 -6.77
C PRO A 526 49.55 48.96 -5.99
N PRO A 527 49.55 48.58 -4.65
CA PRO A 527 48.32 48.58 -3.82
C PRO A 527 47.91 49.99 -3.34
N VAL A 528 48.81 50.96 -3.40
CA VAL A 528 48.55 52.36 -3.05
C VAL A 528 48.89 53.24 -4.22
N VAL A 529 47.89 53.95 -4.75
CA VAL A 529 48.01 54.80 -5.94
C VAL A 529 47.38 56.17 -5.73
N PRO A 530 47.67 57.20 -6.54
CA PRO A 530 46.95 58.48 -6.49
C PRO A 530 45.42 58.29 -6.67
N PRO A 531 44.62 59.23 -6.10
CA PRO A 531 43.20 59.20 -6.34
C PRO A 531 42.84 59.12 -7.84
N CYS A 532 41.84 58.35 -8.22
CA CYS A 532 41.41 58.08 -9.58
C CYS A 532 42.46 57.38 -10.46
N ALA A 533 43.64 57.03 -9.99
CA ALA A 533 44.66 56.38 -10.80
C ALA A 533 44.27 54.91 -11.07
N LEU A 534 44.88 54.36 -12.10
CA LEU A 534 44.74 52.94 -12.47
C LEU A 534 45.85 52.11 -11.84
N THR A 535 45.52 50.94 -11.33
CA THR A 535 46.43 49.88 -10.90
C THR A 535 46.07 48.55 -11.54
N THR A 536 46.96 47.58 -11.53
CA THR A 536 46.67 46.26 -12.03
C THR A 536 46.40 45.32 -10.86
N ASN A 537 45.20 44.75 -10.83
CA ASN A 537 44.88 43.65 -9.94
C ASN A 537 45.18 42.32 -10.64
N THR A 538 45.95 41.45 -9.98
CA THR A 538 46.33 40.12 -10.49
C THR A 538 45.71 39.07 -9.59
N ILE A 539 44.84 38.22 -10.15
CA ILE A 539 44.32 37.02 -9.50
C ILE A 539 45.18 35.85 -9.98
N SER A 540 45.76 35.14 -9.04
CA SER A 540 46.60 33.97 -9.27
C SER A 540 45.89 32.71 -8.79
N LEU A 541 45.75 31.73 -9.65
CA LEU A 541 45.21 30.40 -9.36
C LEU A 541 46.34 29.41 -9.42
N THR A 542 46.78 28.86 -8.30
CA THR A 542 47.92 27.93 -8.21
C THR A 542 47.45 26.52 -7.85
N ASN A 543 47.81 25.55 -8.65
CA ASN A 543 47.59 24.14 -8.39
C ASN A 543 48.93 23.48 -8.01
N ALA A 544 49.13 23.18 -6.74
CA ALA A 544 50.35 22.55 -6.23
C ALA A 544 50.37 21.02 -6.44
N THR A 545 49.29 20.41 -6.89
CA THR A 545 49.18 18.95 -7.03
C THR A 545 49.73 18.43 -8.35
N LYS A 546 49.92 17.11 -8.46
CA LYS A 546 50.33 16.45 -9.69
C LYS A 546 49.21 16.24 -10.72
N TYR A 547 47.95 16.61 -10.38
CA TYR A 547 46.78 16.43 -11.23
C TYR A 547 46.27 17.75 -11.78
N VAL A 548 45.73 17.75 -13.00
CA VAL A 548 45.08 18.93 -13.60
C VAL A 548 43.76 19.21 -12.89
N ARG A 549 43.55 20.46 -12.48
CA ARG A 549 42.23 20.92 -12.02
C ARG A 549 41.39 21.31 -13.21
N ARG A 550 40.46 20.45 -13.62
CA ARG A 550 39.57 20.71 -14.78
C ARG A 550 38.40 21.59 -14.40
N ALA A 551 37.90 22.37 -15.35
CA ALA A 551 36.69 23.18 -15.30
C ALA A 551 36.52 24.04 -14.04
N ALA A 552 37.62 24.55 -13.47
CA ALA A 552 37.57 25.42 -12.32
C ALA A 552 36.86 26.74 -12.65
N LYS A 553 36.06 27.24 -11.72
CA LYS A 553 35.34 28.52 -11.86
C LYS A 553 35.67 29.44 -10.70
N ILE A 554 35.90 30.71 -11.02
CA ILE A 554 35.99 31.78 -10.02
C ILE A 554 35.18 32.97 -10.51
N HIS A 555 34.69 33.79 -9.57
CA HIS A 555 33.96 35.01 -9.86
C HIS A 555 34.40 36.16 -8.97
N TRP A 556 34.32 37.37 -9.52
CA TRP A 556 34.56 38.62 -8.82
C TRP A 556 33.70 39.74 -9.40
N PRO A 557 33.43 40.80 -8.65
CA PRO A 557 32.46 41.82 -9.07
C PRO A 557 32.90 42.61 -10.31
N VAL A 558 31.96 42.94 -11.16
CA VAL A 558 32.10 43.93 -12.20
C VAL A 558 31.95 45.32 -11.57
N THR A 559 33.03 46.09 -11.49
CA THR A 559 33.04 47.45 -10.96
C THR A 559 33.14 48.47 -12.08
N ALA A 560 32.31 49.50 -12.04
CA ALA A 560 32.36 50.59 -13.03
C ALA A 560 33.72 51.29 -13.02
N GLY A 561 34.26 51.53 -14.26
CA GLY A 561 35.57 52.14 -14.42
C GLY A 561 36.77 51.20 -14.43
N ASN A 562 36.53 49.90 -14.15
CA ASN A 562 37.58 48.87 -14.28
C ASN A 562 37.67 48.38 -15.71
N GLY A 563 38.89 48.03 -16.13
CA GLY A 563 39.16 47.42 -17.44
C GLY A 563 38.61 45.97 -17.55
N THR A 564 38.49 45.50 -18.80
CA THR A 564 38.16 44.10 -19.07
C THR A 564 39.28 43.17 -18.61
N PRO A 565 39.00 42.14 -17.79
CA PRO A 565 40.06 41.22 -17.33
C PRO A 565 40.55 40.33 -18.46
N LYS A 566 41.85 39.95 -18.38
CA LYS A 566 42.51 39.01 -19.31
C LYS A 566 43.16 37.87 -18.53
N ALA A 567 42.90 36.64 -18.92
CA ALA A 567 43.52 35.45 -18.32
C ALA A 567 44.64 34.90 -19.18
N SER A 568 45.65 34.26 -18.56
CA SER A 568 46.73 33.54 -19.24
C SER A 568 46.21 32.26 -19.95
N SER A 569 45.12 31.67 -19.43
CA SER A 569 44.40 30.54 -20.03
C SER A 569 42.94 30.53 -19.53
N GLY A 570 42.07 29.73 -20.18
CA GLY A 570 40.64 29.66 -19.85
C GLY A 570 39.83 30.80 -20.47
N LYS A 571 38.55 30.84 -20.16
CA LYS A 571 37.56 31.78 -20.71
C LYS A 571 37.00 32.70 -19.62
N ILE A 572 36.95 33.99 -19.90
CA ILE A 572 36.28 34.95 -19.02
C ILE A 572 34.99 35.38 -19.69
N THR A 573 33.88 35.36 -18.92
CA THR A 573 32.56 35.83 -19.32
C THR A 573 32.00 36.76 -18.27
N LYS A 574 31.08 37.64 -18.68
CA LYS A 574 30.30 38.45 -17.76
C LYS A 574 28.97 37.74 -17.48
N SER A 575 28.63 37.53 -16.22
CA SER A 575 27.40 36.92 -15.76
C SER A 575 26.77 37.80 -14.68
N GLY A 576 25.71 38.51 -15.03
CA GLY A 576 25.09 39.49 -14.14
C GLY A 576 26.06 40.59 -13.71
N SER A 577 26.22 40.77 -12.41
CA SER A 577 27.13 41.71 -11.78
C SER A 577 28.57 41.19 -11.57
N ASN A 578 28.89 40.00 -12.07
CA ASN A 578 30.19 39.39 -11.87
C ASN A 578 30.90 39.07 -13.18
N TRP A 579 32.26 39.12 -13.14
CA TRP A 579 33.11 38.39 -14.06
C TRP A 579 33.21 36.94 -13.59
N VAL A 580 33.19 35.99 -14.53
CA VAL A 580 33.34 34.56 -14.29
C VAL A 580 34.46 34.05 -15.17
N TRP A 581 35.51 33.52 -14.58
CA TRP A 581 36.51 32.75 -15.30
C TRP A 581 36.23 31.25 -15.17
N THR A 582 36.37 30.53 -16.29
CA THR A 582 36.24 29.07 -16.34
C THR A 582 37.39 28.50 -17.14
N GLY A 583 38.08 27.50 -16.60
CA GLY A 583 39.20 26.87 -17.28
C GLY A 583 39.93 25.82 -16.46
N ASP A 584 40.92 25.18 -17.08
CA ASP A 584 41.77 24.19 -16.42
C ASP A 584 42.98 24.87 -15.79
N VAL A 585 43.32 24.47 -14.56
CA VAL A 585 44.58 24.86 -13.92
C VAL A 585 45.55 23.69 -14.00
N PRO A 586 46.68 23.81 -14.73
CA PRO A 586 47.60 22.70 -14.96
C PRO A 586 48.18 22.11 -13.68
N ALA A 587 48.53 20.83 -13.72
CA ALA A 587 49.26 20.17 -12.61
C ALA A 587 50.55 20.95 -12.30
N LYS A 588 50.85 21.19 -11.03
CA LYS A 588 52.01 22.01 -10.56
C LYS A 588 52.13 23.35 -11.30
N GLY A 589 50.99 23.88 -11.78
CA GLY A 589 50.90 25.05 -12.64
C GLY A 589 50.11 26.19 -12.04
N LYS A 590 50.13 27.31 -12.79
CA LYS A 590 49.51 28.56 -12.37
C LYS A 590 48.74 29.19 -13.54
N VAL A 591 47.55 29.73 -13.25
CA VAL A 591 46.83 30.63 -14.15
C VAL A 591 46.74 32.01 -13.53
N THR A 592 46.99 33.03 -14.32
CA THR A 592 46.92 34.43 -13.87
C THR A 592 45.87 35.19 -14.64
N ILE A 593 45.09 35.99 -13.91
CA ILE A 593 44.07 36.88 -14.48
C ILE A 593 44.47 38.29 -14.08
N LYS A 594 44.63 39.17 -15.06
CA LYS A 594 44.99 40.56 -14.82
C LYS A 594 43.85 41.48 -15.21
N GLN A 595 43.53 42.43 -14.34
CA GLN A 595 42.50 43.43 -14.58
C GLN A 595 43.01 44.81 -14.14
N THR A 596 42.84 45.80 -15.01
CA THR A 596 43.08 47.21 -14.63
C THR A 596 41.94 47.67 -13.74
N VAL A 597 42.24 48.20 -12.57
CA VAL A 597 41.28 48.67 -11.57
C VAL A 597 41.48 50.14 -11.30
N LYS A 598 40.43 50.90 -11.28
CA LYS A 598 40.45 52.32 -10.94
C LYS A 598 40.33 52.49 -9.41
N ALA A 599 41.33 53.12 -8.81
CA ALA A 599 41.27 53.47 -7.40
C ALA A 599 40.21 54.48 -7.10
N SER A 600 39.80 54.57 -5.81
CA SER A 600 38.87 55.60 -5.34
C SER A 600 39.36 56.99 -5.70
N CYS A 601 38.44 57.84 -6.16
CA CYS A 601 38.79 59.26 -6.42
C CYS A 601 38.84 60.09 -5.16
N THR A 602 38.40 59.56 -4.05
CA THR A 602 38.48 60.18 -2.74
C THR A 602 39.85 59.90 -2.13
N PRO A 603 40.64 60.91 -1.74
CA PRO A 603 41.91 60.69 -1.06
C PRO A 603 41.73 59.86 0.21
N GLY A 604 42.47 58.75 0.35
CA GLY A 604 42.33 57.79 1.43
C GLY A 604 41.17 56.80 1.27
N GLY A 605 40.44 56.88 0.17
CA GLY A 605 39.36 55.92 -0.16
C GLY A 605 39.89 54.54 -0.53
N VAL A 606 39.10 53.52 -0.32
CA VAL A 606 39.46 52.10 -0.49
C VAL A 606 38.55 51.47 -1.54
N VAL A 607 39.13 50.64 -2.44
CA VAL A 607 38.38 49.74 -3.35
C VAL A 607 38.70 48.31 -2.93
N VAL A 608 37.66 47.52 -2.70
CA VAL A 608 37.73 46.12 -2.26
C VAL A 608 37.18 45.23 -3.36
N ILE A 609 37.96 44.22 -3.77
CA ILE A 609 37.55 43.24 -4.81
C ILE A 609 37.66 41.83 -4.20
N PRO A 610 36.54 41.26 -3.75
CA PRO A 610 36.48 39.87 -3.30
C PRO A 610 36.50 38.93 -4.52
N VAL A 611 37.23 37.82 -4.40
CA VAL A 611 37.24 36.72 -5.37
C VAL A 611 36.66 35.48 -4.69
N THR A 612 35.70 34.87 -5.32
CA THR A 612 35.06 33.64 -4.80
C THR A 612 35.14 32.52 -5.84
N GLY A 613 35.29 31.29 -5.39
CA GLY A 613 35.32 30.11 -6.25
C GLY A 613 34.13 29.20 -5.99
N ASP A 614 33.56 28.61 -7.04
CA ASP A 614 32.44 27.64 -6.97
C ASP A 614 32.91 26.22 -6.60
N VAL A 615 34.17 26.02 -6.23
CA VAL A 615 34.79 24.69 -6.14
C VAL A 615 34.91 24.25 -4.71
N PRO A 616 34.45 23.02 -4.35
CA PRO A 616 34.78 22.45 -3.05
C PRO A 616 36.30 22.35 -2.92
N LYS A 617 36.91 22.98 -1.87
CA LYS A 617 38.36 23.08 -1.57
C LYS A 617 39.13 24.11 -2.38
N THR A 618 38.65 25.35 -2.52
CA THR A 618 39.56 26.48 -2.74
C THR A 618 40.06 26.96 -1.38
N THR A 619 41.31 26.84 -1.11
CA THR A 619 41.91 27.45 0.06
C THR A 619 42.45 28.84 -0.34
N CYS A 620 41.76 29.88 0.12
CA CYS A 620 42.39 31.16 0.26
C CYS A 620 43.31 31.09 1.47
N THR A 621 44.53 30.58 1.26
CA THR A 621 45.51 30.47 2.34
C THR A 621 46.14 31.85 2.59
N PRO A 622 46.09 32.37 3.85
CA PRO A 622 46.87 33.57 4.19
C PRO A 622 48.34 33.26 4.03
N THR A 623 48.94 33.67 2.93
CA THR A 623 50.42 33.69 2.83
C THR A 623 50.92 34.89 3.62
N LYS A 624 51.56 34.57 4.75
CA LYS A 624 52.41 35.45 5.58
C LYS A 624 51.94 36.90 5.65
N THR A 625 51.47 37.27 6.80
CA THR A 625 51.26 38.64 7.30
C THR A 625 52.23 39.65 6.72
N ARG A 626 51.84 40.33 5.67
CA ARG A 626 52.29 41.72 5.48
C ARG A 626 51.51 42.59 6.45
N ALA A 627 52.19 43.51 7.10
CA ALA A 627 51.63 44.45 8.04
C ALA A 627 50.34 45.09 7.41
N GLY A 628 49.17 44.66 7.87
CA GLY A 628 47.88 45.13 7.37
C GLY A 628 46.82 44.07 7.14
N GLY A 629 47.00 42.80 7.59
CA GLY A 629 46.01 41.73 7.69
C GLY A 629 44.94 41.70 6.62
N THR A 630 45.28 41.38 5.36
CA THR A 630 44.28 41.25 4.27
C THR A 630 44.07 39.79 3.92
N ASP A 631 42.79 39.37 3.82
CA ASP A 631 42.34 38.11 3.28
C ASP A 631 42.93 37.92 1.85
N PRO A 632 43.64 36.83 1.53
CA PRO A 632 44.24 36.59 0.22
C PRO A 632 43.23 36.49 -0.93
N CYS A 633 41.98 36.29 -0.62
CA CYS A 633 40.87 36.34 -1.59
C CYS A 633 40.30 37.76 -1.79
N VAL A 634 40.86 38.75 -1.18
CA VAL A 634 40.36 40.12 -1.26
C VAL A 634 41.51 41.06 -1.65
N SER A 635 41.41 41.71 -2.80
CA SER A 635 42.24 42.81 -3.18
C SER A 635 41.79 44.10 -2.52
N VAL A 636 42.72 44.81 -1.90
CA VAL A 636 42.47 46.13 -1.31
C VAL A 636 43.38 47.18 -1.96
N ILE A 637 42.76 48.15 -2.62
CA ILE A 637 43.46 49.24 -3.32
C ILE A 637 43.16 50.53 -2.57
N VAL A 638 44.21 51.22 -2.12
CA VAL A 638 44.08 52.45 -1.33
C VAL A 638 44.52 53.65 -2.17
N SER A 639 43.72 54.71 -2.17
CA SER A 639 44.10 56.01 -2.71
C SER A 639 45.00 56.76 -1.74
N LYS A 640 46.12 57.34 -2.25
CA LYS A 640 47.03 58.14 -1.42
C LYS A 640 46.26 59.25 -0.71
N ARG A 641 46.51 59.43 0.57
CA ARG A 641 46.02 60.63 1.31
C ARG A 641 46.76 61.85 0.76
N GLN A 642 46.07 62.96 0.57
CA GLN A 642 46.68 64.21 0.26
C GLN A 642 47.54 64.61 1.49
N GLN A 643 48.90 64.72 1.30
CA GLN A 643 49.73 65.32 2.34
C GLN A 643 49.29 66.78 2.46
N ALA A 644 48.94 67.21 3.66
CA ALA A 644 48.78 68.63 3.96
C ALA A 644 50.11 69.34 3.67
N ARG A 645 50.09 70.42 2.86
CA ARG A 645 51.25 71.26 2.62
C ARG A 645 51.72 71.79 3.99
N PRO A 646 53.05 71.79 4.29
CA PRO A 646 53.56 72.42 5.50
C PRO A 646 53.28 73.95 5.41
N VAL A 647 52.59 74.48 6.41
CA VAL A 647 52.45 75.88 6.64
C VAL A 647 53.79 76.38 7.32
N PRO A 648 54.37 77.47 6.86
CA PRO A 648 55.60 78.05 7.50
C PRO A 648 55.32 78.43 8.96
N PRO A 649 56.33 78.39 9.85
CA PRO A 649 56.13 78.65 11.28
C PRO A 649 55.87 80.09 11.53
N ALA A 650 54.79 80.43 12.15
CA ALA A 650 54.52 81.74 12.86
C ALA A 650 55.00 81.61 14.30
N LEU A 651 55.69 82.63 14.75
CA LEU A 651 56.41 82.79 16.00
C LEU A 651 55.51 82.51 17.25
N ALA A 652 56.19 82.05 18.27
CA ALA A 652 55.71 81.71 19.57
C ALA A 652 54.98 82.82 20.28
N GLU A 653 53.91 82.50 20.99
CA GLU A 653 53.54 83.14 22.28
C GLU A 653 53.13 82.03 23.26
N THR A 654 53.65 82.27 24.46
CA THR A 654 53.56 81.43 25.64
C THR A 654 52.20 81.44 26.28
N GLY A 655 51.81 80.29 26.85
CA GLY A 655 50.67 80.28 27.77
C GLY A 655 50.10 78.88 28.01
N GLY A 656 50.36 78.38 29.18
CA GLY A 656 50.07 77.08 29.67
C GLY A 656 48.64 76.54 29.63
N GLY A 657 48.50 75.28 29.85
CA GLY A 657 47.22 74.72 30.21
C GLY A 657 47.07 73.27 29.77
N SER A 658 47.19 72.39 30.70
CA SER A 658 46.83 71.02 30.72
C SER A 658 45.59 70.66 29.95
N GLY A 659 45.59 69.52 29.29
CA GLY A 659 44.35 68.91 28.81
C GLY A 659 44.50 67.70 27.93
N THR A 660 44.45 66.62 28.56
CA THR A 660 44.14 65.26 28.09
C THR A 660 43.09 65.23 26.95
N MET A 661 43.23 64.21 26.13
CA MET A 661 42.25 63.69 25.19
C MET A 661 42.66 63.77 23.71
N LEU A 662 42.50 62.86 22.90
CA LEU A 662 41.65 61.66 22.81
C LEU A 662 42.14 60.77 21.66
N TYR A 663 42.47 59.56 21.96
CA TYR A 663 42.48 58.48 20.99
C TYR A 663 41.10 57.89 20.97
N THR A 664 40.23 58.33 20.07
CA THR A 664 39.00 57.64 19.71
C THR A 664 38.67 57.92 18.25
N GLY A 665 38.90 56.95 17.41
CA GLY A 665 38.58 57.09 15.98
C GLY A 665 38.80 55.87 15.12
N LEU A 666 39.16 54.71 15.69
CA LEU A 666 39.45 53.49 14.85
C LEU A 666 38.75 52.24 15.34
N ALA A 667 37.74 52.34 16.21
CA ALA A 667 37.05 51.14 16.77
C ALA A 667 35.65 50.89 16.24
N ILE A 668 35.10 51.66 15.29
CA ILE A 668 33.67 51.56 14.87
C ILE A 668 33.52 50.81 13.53
N VAL A 669 34.59 50.52 12.77
CA VAL A 669 34.46 49.82 11.48
C VAL A 669 34.56 48.29 11.61
N MET A 670 35.03 47.75 12.75
CA MET A 670 35.23 46.30 12.93
C MET A 670 34.04 45.58 13.57
N CYS A 671 33.04 46.29 14.13
CA CYS A 671 31.84 45.64 14.71
C CYS A 671 30.66 45.43 13.72
N GLY A 672 30.75 45.99 12.51
CA GLY A 672 29.69 45.88 11.50
C GLY A 672 29.72 44.59 10.68
N LEU A 673 30.83 43.90 10.63
CA LEU A 673 31.03 42.66 9.80
C LEU A 673 30.85 41.37 10.57
N GLY A 674 30.76 41.41 11.89
CA GLY A 674 30.50 40.22 12.73
C GLY A 674 29.01 39.83 12.84
N ALA A 675 28.12 40.73 12.56
CA ALA A 675 26.67 40.52 12.70
C ALA A 675 26.00 39.89 11.44
N LEU A 676 26.67 39.95 10.28
CA LEU A 676 26.12 39.39 9.04
C LEU A 676 26.47 37.89 8.83
N ALA A 677 27.48 37.38 9.56
CA ALA A 677 27.88 35.98 9.48
C ALA A 677 27.04 35.03 10.38
N LEU A 678 26.30 35.59 11.34
CA LEU A 678 25.46 34.78 12.26
C LEU A 678 23.97 34.67 11.84
N ALA A 679 23.55 35.40 10.82
CA ALA A 679 22.17 35.32 10.30
C ALA A 679 21.96 34.27 9.18
N VAL A 680 23.03 33.73 8.61
CA VAL A 680 22.93 32.71 7.54
C VAL A 680 23.04 31.29 8.06
N SER A 681 23.39 31.08 9.32
CA SER A 681 23.60 29.76 9.94
C SER A 681 22.37 29.19 10.65
N ARG A 682 21.21 29.88 10.66
CA ARG A 682 20.00 29.44 11.40
C ARG A 682 18.77 29.13 10.55
N SER A 683 18.93 28.95 9.24
CA SER A 683 17.82 28.60 8.35
C SER A 683 18.01 27.28 7.61
N ARG A 684 18.54 26.26 8.29
CA ARG A 684 18.44 24.86 7.82
C ARG A 684 18.47 23.90 9.00
N ARG A 685 17.34 23.83 9.70
CA ARG A 685 16.86 22.67 10.48
C ARG A 685 15.42 23.01 10.88
N ASP A 686 14.53 22.56 10.04
CA ASP A 686 13.24 21.94 10.35
C ASP A 686 12.81 21.17 9.10
#